data_cc38a3a40cd714241e54b890797e0c0f
#
_entry.id   cc38a3a40cd714241e54b890797e0c0f
#
_cell.length_a   1.000
_cell.length_b   1.000
_cell.length_c   1.000
_cell.angle_alpha   90.00
_cell.angle_beta   90.00
_cell.angle_gamma   90.00
#
_symmetry.space_group_name_H-M   'P 1'
#
loop_
_entity.id
_entity.type
_entity.pdbx_description
1 polymer ?
#
loop_
_entity_poly.entity_id
_entity_poly.type
_entity_poly.pdbx_seq_one_letter_code
_entity_poly.pdbx_strand_id
1 'polypeptide(L)'
;MKLMVLFSLLVLCLVGLIGRLMYIEKTSGEAYTKKVLSLQSYDSVTLPFQRGEIVDSKGTVLATSVAVYNVILDCSVMTSDEKYIEPTIDALVECFPDLDRATLEGYAKDKKDSRYIKLEKKLSYDTIQPFVEMQDAVDKKGNKVNPYIKGVWFETEYQREYPFGTLASSLIGFTSAGNVGTTGLENYYDDTLNGINGREYGYLNSDNDFEKNIVSPQDGDTLITSIDANVQSIVEEKIKAFSDTYKDNYRAGAGAENIAVLIMNPNNGEIIAMADYPTFDLNNPRDLSSMYTEEELANMDDDTQMNILNALWQNYCVTATYEPGSVQKPFTVAAGLETGTVTTDMTFLCDGGETIADYRIRCVNRSGHGIETVEKSLMDSCNDALMQMSYLIGAENFVNYQSIFGFGQKTGIDLPGEANTSSLVYKLEDMKTVDLATNSFGQNYNCTMVQMASAFSSLINGGSYYQPHMVTKITDSKGNTVSNISPLLMKKTVSESTSATLKSYLRSVVSDGTGGTAKVDGYSMGGKTGTAQMYDDETHLRKKGSYIVSFLGYVPYDNPQLVIYCVVNQPNAADQAHSYYAQNIVREILEEVLPYMNIYPDEELTGRNADLDITGNNPPDHSYTNGVVEQTPADDTIEEITPGDASQDTTSQDSTPAQDTTQ
;
A
#
# COMPACT_ATOMS: atom_id res chain seq x y z
N MET A 1 27.25 21.36 70.50
CA MET A 1 26.92 20.16 69.69
C MET A 1 25.55 20.27 69.01
N LYS A 2 24.43 20.54 69.68
CA LYS A 2 23.08 20.60 69.04
C LYS A 2 22.97 21.71 67.97
N LEU A 3 23.62 22.88 68.22
CA LEU A 3 23.60 24.00 67.25
C LEU A 3 24.40 23.71 65.97
N MET A 4 25.52 22.97 66.08
CA MET A 4 26.33 22.55 64.93
C MET A 4 25.58 21.47 64.08
N VAL A 5 24.84 20.59 64.71
CA VAL A 5 24.02 19.59 64.02
C VAL A 5 22.87 20.29 63.23
N LEU A 6 22.21 21.27 63.85
CA LEU A 6 21.17 22.06 63.22
C LEU A 6 21.71 22.82 62.01
N PHE A 7 22.89 23.44 62.17
CA PHE A 7 23.55 24.21 61.08
C PHE A 7 23.98 23.27 59.94
N SER A 8 24.53 22.09 60.25
CA SER A 8 24.90 21.09 59.23
C SER A 8 23.67 20.57 58.47
N LEU A 9 22.54 20.36 59.17
CA LEU A 9 21.30 19.97 58.56
C LEU A 9 20.77 21.03 57.59
N LEU A 10 20.87 22.30 57.99
CA LEU A 10 20.42 23.46 57.16
C LEU A 10 21.30 23.62 55.93
N VAL A 11 22.61 23.45 56.04
CA VAL A 11 23.55 23.45 54.91
C VAL A 11 23.28 22.31 53.98
N LEU A 12 22.96 21.10 54.46
CA LEU A 12 22.63 19.93 53.66
C LEU A 12 21.32 20.08 52.90
N CYS A 13 20.32 20.74 53.53
CA CYS A 13 19.06 21.14 52.82
C CYS A 13 19.32 22.16 51.70
N LEU A 14 20.21 23.16 51.96
CA LEU A 14 20.56 24.17 50.99
C LEU A 14 21.31 23.57 49.79
N VAL A 15 22.24 22.67 50.01
CA VAL A 15 22.93 21.91 48.96
C VAL A 15 21.95 21.06 48.16
N GLY A 16 20.98 20.39 48.84
CA GLY A 16 19.90 19.65 48.20
C GLY A 16 19.01 20.52 47.31
N LEU A 17 18.68 21.76 47.78
CA LEU A 17 17.92 22.73 46.98
C LEU A 17 18.71 23.22 45.76
N ILE A 18 20.01 23.51 45.92
CA ILE A 18 20.87 23.91 44.81
C ILE A 18 20.95 22.76 43.77
N GLY A 19 21.16 21.53 44.21
CA GLY A 19 21.18 20.33 43.36
C GLY A 19 19.83 20.12 42.62
N ARG A 20 18.73 20.41 43.32
CA ARG A 20 17.38 20.35 42.70
C ARG A 20 17.18 21.45 41.67
N LEU A 21 17.64 22.69 41.95
CA LEU A 21 17.60 23.81 41.00
C LEU A 21 18.43 23.51 39.75
N MET A 22 19.68 23.03 39.91
CA MET A 22 20.53 22.61 38.79
C MET A 22 19.90 21.49 37.96
N TYR A 23 19.25 20.54 38.62
CA TYR A 23 18.51 19.49 37.93
C TYR A 23 17.34 20.02 37.13
N ILE A 24 16.54 20.91 37.71
CA ILE A 24 15.40 21.59 37.01
C ILE A 24 15.92 22.41 35.84
N GLU A 25 17.00 23.19 36.05
CA GLU A 25 17.62 23.98 34.99
C GLU A 25 18.09 23.11 33.83
N LYS A 26 18.74 22.00 34.11
CA LYS A 26 19.24 21.08 33.09
C LYS A 26 18.15 20.30 32.36
N THR A 27 17.06 19.91 33.05
CA THR A 27 15.99 19.08 32.47
C THR A 27 14.78 19.86 31.94
N SER A 28 14.55 21.06 32.48
CA SER A 28 13.37 21.86 32.17
C SER A 28 13.64 23.33 32.04
N GLY A 29 14.90 23.76 32.10
CA GLY A 29 15.31 25.17 32.06
C GLY A 29 14.80 25.87 30.79
N GLU A 30 14.97 25.26 29.63
CA GLU A 30 14.44 25.76 28.38
C GLU A 30 12.91 25.87 28.35
N ALA A 31 12.21 24.90 28.92
CA ALA A 31 10.73 24.92 28.99
C ALA A 31 10.26 26.04 29.95
N TYR A 32 10.95 26.28 31.09
CA TYR A 32 10.63 27.37 31.98
C TYR A 32 11.02 28.71 31.40
N THR A 33 12.15 28.85 30.72
CA THR A 33 12.54 30.04 30.00
C THR A 33 11.53 30.40 28.92
N LYS A 34 11.11 29.39 28.11
CA LYS A 34 10.03 29.56 27.11
C LYS A 34 8.73 30.02 27.78
N LYS A 35 8.38 29.46 28.93
CA LYS A 35 7.13 29.82 29.65
C LYS A 35 7.18 31.24 30.24
N VAL A 36 8.32 31.64 30.81
CA VAL A 36 8.50 33.03 31.31
C VAL A 36 8.49 34.03 30.16
N LEU A 37 9.21 33.75 29.08
CA LEU A 37 9.23 34.58 27.89
C LEU A 37 7.85 34.70 27.24
N SER A 38 7.05 33.62 27.25
CA SER A 38 5.66 33.65 26.74
C SER A 38 4.72 34.53 27.56
N LEU A 39 5.03 34.77 28.82
CA LEU A 39 4.28 35.69 29.71
C LEU A 39 4.68 37.16 29.54
N GLN A 40 5.86 37.42 28.99
CA GLN A 40 6.40 38.78 28.76
C GLN A 40 6.30 39.23 27.30
N SER A 41 5.85 38.34 26.35
CA SER A 41 5.77 38.67 24.94
C SER A 41 4.51 39.48 24.62
N TYR A 42 4.67 40.64 24.00
CA TYR A 42 3.55 41.49 23.54
C TYR A 42 3.05 41.09 22.14
N ASP A 43 3.89 40.47 21.32
CA ASP A 43 3.53 39.92 20.02
C ASP A 43 4.25 38.59 19.80
N SER A 44 3.55 37.59 19.31
CA SER A 44 4.13 36.27 19.05
C SER A 44 3.53 35.68 17.79
N VAL A 45 4.39 35.45 16.81
CA VAL A 45 4.05 34.82 15.54
C VAL A 45 4.66 33.41 15.52
N THR A 46 3.85 32.40 15.15
CA THR A 46 4.34 31.07 14.90
C THR A 46 5.05 31.02 13.54
N LEU A 47 6.25 30.49 13.51
CA LEU A 47 6.97 30.21 12.29
C LEU A 47 6.75 28.72 11.97
N PRO A 48 5.98 28.40 10.92
CA PRO A 48 5.68 27.01 10.62
C PRO A 48 6.92 26.23 10.17
N PHE A 49 7.01 24.96 10.53
CA PHE A 49 7.97 24.03 9.96
C PHE A 49 7.52 23.57 8.58
N GLN A 50 8.46 23.13 7.76
CA GLN A 50 8.20 22.41 6.53
C GLN A 50 8.17 20.91 6.83
N ARG A 51 7.08 20.21 6.44
CA ARG A 51 6.97 18.75 6.53
C ARG A 51 7.96 18.12 5.56
N GLY A 52 8.69 17.11 6.01
CA GLY A 52 9.71 16.41 5.24
C GLY A 52 9.17 15.80 3.93
N GLU A 53 10.01 15.61 2.95
CA GLU A 53 9.64 15.06 1.65
C GLU A 53 9.54 13.54 1.70
N ILE A 54 8.77 12.98 0.77
CA ILE A 54 8.81 11.55 0.43
C ILE A 54 9.35 11.47 -0.98
N VAL A 55 10.48 10.77 -1.15
CA VAL A 55 11.13 10.62 -2.45
C VAL A 55 11.26 9.14 -2.83
N ASP A 56 11.27 8.86 -4.11
CA ASP A 56 11.50 7.53 -4.65
C ASP A 56 12.97 7.10 -4.53
N SER A 57 13.29 5.90 -4.97
CA SER A 57 14.65 5.32 -4.93
C SER A 57 15.68 6.08 -5.78
N LYS A 58 15.23 6.94 -6.70
CA LYS A 58 16.06 7.75 -7.62
C LYS A 58 16.06 9.23 -7.29
N GLY A 59 15.36 9.64 -6.22
CA GLY A 59 15.25 11.02 -5.78
C GLY A 59 14.10 11.79 -6.41
N THR A 60 13.16 11.13 -7.09
CA THR A 60 11.93 11.76 -7.58
C THR A 60 11.04 12.12 -6.38
N VAL A 61 10.60 13.37 -6.30
CA VAL A 61 9.77 13.87 -5.20
C VAL A 61 8.34 13.40 -5.40
N LEU A 62 7.86 12.54 -4.49
CA LEU A 62 6.49 12.00 -4.48
C LEU A 62 5.53 12.82 -3.62
N ALA A 63 6.05 13.42 -2.54
CA ALA A 63 5.32 14.34 -1.69
C ALA A 63 6.26 15.44 -1.17
N THR A 64 5.83 16.71 -1.25
CA THR A 64 6.57 17.86 -0.76
C THR A 64 5.66 18.85 -0.05
N SER A 65 6.22 19.89 0.52
CA SER A 65 5.46 20.96 1.16
C SER A 65 5.82 22.29 0.53
N VAL A 66 4.84 22.96 -0.05
CA VAL A 66 5.02 24.27 -0.70
C VAL A 66 4.55 25.39 0.21
N ALA A 67 5.28 26.51 0.20
CA ALA A 67 4.88 27.70 0.96
C ALA A 67 3.64 28.34 0.32
N VAL A 68 2.63 28.61 1.13
CA VAL A 68 1.42 29.35 0.77
C VAL A 68 1.22 30.50 1.75
N TYR A 69 0.51 31.52 1.33
CA TYR A 69 0.40 32.77 2.04
C TYR A 69 -1.06 33.15 2.30
N ASN A 70 -1.36 33.51 3.53
CA ASN A 70 -2.63 34.11 3.90
C ASN A 70 -2.47 35.61 3.96
N VAL A 71 -3.39 36.36 3.35
CA VAL A 71 -3.42 37.82 3.42
C VAL A 71 -4.10 38.23 4.71
N ILE A 72 -3.35 38.92 5.59
CA ILE A 72 -3.84 39.37 6.89
C ILE A 72 -3.97 40.87 6.91
N LEU A 73 -5.13 41.36 7.37
CA LEU A 73 -5.40 42.77 7.58
C LEU A 73 -5.39 43.08 9.09
N ASP A 74 -4.51 44.00 9.47
CA ASP A 74 -4.53 44.66 10.77
C ASP A 74 -5.26 46.01 10.64
N CYS A 75 -6.55 45.99 10.99
CA CYS A 75 -7.38 47.17 10.92
C CYS A 75 -6.90 48.28 11.90
N SER A 76 -6.30 47.92 13.02
CA SER A 76 -5.83 48.90 14.00
C SER A 76 -4.68 49.74 13.45
N VAL A 77 -3.83 49.13 12.62
CA VAL A 77 -2.75 49.88 11.90
C VAL A 77 -3.31 50.62 10.71
N MET A 78 -4.18 50.01 9.89
CA MET A 78 -4.78 50.65 8.72
C MET A 78 -5.61 51.89 9.10
N THR A 79 -6.33 51.86 10.22
CA THR A 79 -7.20 52.98 10.68
C THR A 79 -6.53 53.92 11.65
N SER A 80 -5.23 53.76 11.96
CA SER A 80 -4.46 54.64 12.85
C SER A 80 -4.33 56.04 12.31
N ASP A 81 -4.46 56.25 11.00
CA ASP A 81 -4.51 57.55 10.33
C ASP A 81 -5.44 57.41 9.10
N GLU A 82 -6.35 58.38 8.87
CA GLU A 82 -7.30 58.34 7.75
C GLU A 82 -6.61 58.26 6.40
N LYS A 83 -5.39 58.78 6.25
CA LYS A 83 -4.60 58.73 5.00
C LYS A 83 -4.12 57.33 4.60
N TYR A 84 -4.22 56.33 5.50
CA TYR A 84 -3.83 54.95 5.20
C TYR A 84 -4.97 54.10 4.64
N ILE A 85 -6.23 54.47 4.91
CA ILE A 85 -7.41 53.65 4.61
C ILE A 85 -7.58 53.42 3.11
N GLU A 86 -7.80 54.49 2.36
CA GLU A 86 -8.04 54.40 0.90
C GLU A 86 -6.86 53.81 0.14
N PRO A 87 -5.57 54.22 0.34
CA PRO A 87 -4.48 53.61 -0.41
C PRO A 87 -4.28 52.11 -0.09
N THR A 88 -4.61 51.66 1.12
CA THR A 88 -4.50 50.27 1.50
C THR A 88 -5.61 49.44 0.86
N ILE A 89 -6.87 49.93 0.87
CA ILE A 89 -8.00 49.32 0.23
C ILE A 89 -7.82 49.23 -1.29
N ASP A 90 -7.36 50.34 -1.91
CA ASP A 90 -7.07 50.35 -3.35
C ASP A 90 -6.06 49.31 -3.75
N ALA A 91 -4.94 49.22 -3.03
CA ALA A 91 -3.90 48.22 -3.27
C ALA A 91 -4.42 46.76 -3.09
N LEU A 92 -5.25 46.53 -2.08
CA LEU A 92 -5.85 45.19 -1.84
C LEU A 92 -6.77 44.77 -2.96
N VAL A 93 -7.68 45.66 -3.41
CA VAL A 93 -8.61 45.34 -4.49
C VAL A 93 -7.90 45.25 -5.85
N GLU A 94 -6.84 46.01 -6.08
CA GLU A 94 -6.03 45.92 -7.31
C GLU A 94 -5.29 44.58 -7.41
N CYS A 95 -4.68 44.13 -6.32
CA CYS A 95 -3.86 42.90 -6.31
C CYS A 95 -4.68 41.62 -6.07
N PHE A 96 -5.84 41.73 -5.39
CA PHE A 96 -6.71 40.60 -5.05
C PHE A 96 -8.14 40.89 -5.50
N PRO A 97 -8.46 40.56 -6.78
CA PRO A 97 -9.75 40.94 -7.40
C PRO A 97 -10.99 40.31 -6.73
N ASP A 98 -10.81 39.21 -5.99
CA ASP A 98 -11.89 38.55 -5.26
C ASP A 98 -12.31 39.28 -3.98
N LEU A 99 -11.53 40.29 -3.53
CA LEU A 99 -11.85 41.09 -2.37
C LEU A 99 -12.86 42.17 -2.71
N ASP A 100 -13.98 42.19 -1.99
CA ASP A 100 -15.00 43.22 -2.14
C ASP A 100 -14.62 44.53 -1.36
N ARG A 101 -14.55 45.64 -2.09
CA ARG A 101 -14.24 46.92 -1.52
C ARG A 101 -15.17 47.32 -0.36
N ALA A 102 -16.49 47.10 -0.50
CA ALA A 102 -17.46 47.52 0.51
C ALA A 102 -17.27 46.72 1.82
N THR A 103 -16.84 45.46 1.71
CA THR A 103 -16.46 44.62 2.85
C THR A 103 -15.23 45.19 3.57
N LEU A 104 -14.19 45.61 2.84
CA LEU A 104 -12.97 46.19 3.42
C LEU A 104 -13.26 47.55 4.11
N GLU A 105 -14.09 48.41 3.47
CA GLU A 105 -14.55 49.64 4.09
C GLU A 105 -15.40 49.40 5.35
N GLY A 106 -16.20 48.32 5.36
CA GLY A 106 -16.93 47.83 6.53
C GLY A 106 -15.98 47.48 7.67
N TYR A 107 -14.90 46.75 7.38
CA TYR A 107 -13.89 46.42 8.39
C TYR A 107 -13.21 47.67 8.97
N ALA A 108 -12.90 48.66 8.10
CA ALA A 108 -12.34 49.92 8.55
C ALA A 108 -13.26 50.72 9.52
N LYS A 109 -14.57 50.56 9.41
CA LYS A 109 -15.56 51.19 10.28
C LYS A 109 -15.86 50.41 11.55
N ASP A 110 -16.13 49.11 11.38
CA ASP A 110 -16.73 48.28 12.43
C ASP A 110 -15.70 47.44 13.21
N LYS A 111 -14.49 47.27 12.70
CA LYS A 111 -13.44 46.42 13.29
C LYS A 111 -12.12 47.16 13.51
N LYS A 112 -12.18 48.43 13.84
CA LYS A 112 -11.00 49.31 13.98
C LYS A 112 -9.90 48.78 14.92
N ASP A 113 -10.29 48.03 15.96
CA ASP A 113 -9.39 47.50 16.95
C ASP A 113 -8.86 46.10 16.61
N SER A 114 -9.35 45.52 15.51
CA SER A 114 -8.94 44.16 15.10
C SER A 114 -7.54 44.17 14.49
N ARG A 115 -6.65 43.38 15.05
CA ARG A 115 -5.27 43.21 14.56
C ARG A 115 -5.09 42.05 13.61
N TYR A 116 -6.10 41.20 13.46
CA TYR A 116 -5.99 39.99 12.65
C TYR A 116 -7.33 39.69 11.98
N ILE A 117 -7.41 39.94 10.69
CA ILE A 117 -8.50 39.53 9.81
C ILE A 117 -7.87 38.82 8.63
N LYS A 118 -8.15 37.52 8.46
CA LYS A 118 -7.67 36.74 7.32
C LYS A 118 -8.60 37.04 6.14
N LEU A 119 -8.09 37.78 5.13
CA LEU A 119 -8.83 38.18 3.94
C LEU A 119 -8.86 37.08 2.91
N GLU A 120 -7.68 36.58 2.56
CA GLU A 120 -7.50 35.45 1.61
C GLU A 120 -6.60 34.38 2.23
N LYS A 121 -6.72 33.15 1.71
CA LYS A 121 -6.02 32.00 2.28
C LYS A 121 -5.28 31.21 1.21
N LYS A 122 -4.11 30.67 1.58
CA LYS A 122 -3.37 29.69 0.79
C LYS A 122 -3.04 30.14 -0.63
N LEU A 123 -2.73 31.43 -0.81
CA LEU A 123 -2.30 31.99 -2.07
C LEU A 123 -0.85 31.58 -2.38
N SER A 124 -0.53 31.40 -3.66
CA SER A 124 0.85 31.22 -4.11
C SER A 124 1.67 32.51 -3.93
N TYR A 125 3.00 32.36 -3.93
CA TYR A 125 3.89 33.54 -3.92
C TYR A 125 3.64 34.45 -5.14
N ASP A 126 3.44 33.89 -6.33
CA ASP A 126 3.18 34.65 -7.55
C ASP A 126 1.90 35.50 -7.44
N THR A 127 0.91 35.03 -6.70
CA THR A 127 -0.34 35.77 -6.46
C THR A 127 -0.15 36.98 -5.52
N ILE A 128 0.69 36.83 -4.49
CA ILE A 128 0.94 37.90 -3.52
C ILE A 128 2.07 38.85 -3.95
N GLN A 129 2.94 38.42 -4.85
CA GLN A 129 4.12 39.18 -5.28
C GLN A 129 3.78 40.60 -5.76
N PRO A 130 2.75 40.87 -6.57
CA PRO A 130 2.39 42.21 -7.00
C PRO A 130 2.14 43.18 -5.82
N PHE A 131 1.46 42.69 -4.76
CA PHE A 131 1.20 43.49 -3.57
C PHE A 131 2.49 43.73 -2.76
N VAL A 132 3.33 42.71 -2.61
CA VAL A 132 4.63 42.82 -1.92
C VAL A 132 5.52 43.87 -2.62
N GLU A 133 5.61 43.77 -3.94
CA GLU A 133 6.37 44.71 -4.76
C GLU A 133 5.82 46.16 -4.63
N MET A 134 4.49 46.31 -4.64
CA MET A 134 3.83 47.60 -4.46
C MET A 134 4.10 48.19 -3.06
N GLN A 135 4.04 47.37 -2.01
CA GLN A 135 4.26 47.76 -0.62
C GLN A 135 5.73 48.14 -0.35
N ASP A 136 6.68 47.42 -0.98
CA ASP A 136 8.11 47.57 -0.72
C ASP A 136 8.83 48.45 -1.73
N ALA A 137 8.14 48.93 -2.77
CA ALA A 137 8.70 49.84 -3.78
C ALA A 137 9.41 51.02 -3.16
N VAL A 138 10.66 51.28 -3.59
CA VAL A 138 11.46 52.42 -3.18
C VAL A 138 11.90 53.25 -4.40
N ASP A 139 11.99 54.57 -4.22
CA ASP A 139 12.53 55.50 -5.22
C ASP A 139 14.07 55.43 -5.31
N LYS A 140 14.64 56.15 -6.24
CA LYS A 140 16.12 56.20 -6.43
C LYS A 140 16.87 56.77 -5.21
N LYS A 141 16.18 57.36 -4.24
CA LYS A 141 16.77 57.90 -3.00
C LYS A 141 16.51 56.96 -1.81
N GLY A 142 15.85 55.81 -2.00
CA GLY A 142 15.55 54.86 -0.95
C GLY A 142 14.26 55.17 -0.16
N ASN A 143 13.43 56.14 -0.59
CA ASN A 143 12.14 56.40 0.05
C ASN A 143 11.07 55.46 -0.49
N LYS A 144 10.14 55.02 0.38
CA LYS A 144 8.99 54.22 -0.08
C LYS A 144 8.12 55.00 -1.07
N VAL A 145 7.80 54.38 -2.20
CA VAL A 145 6.91 54.95 -3.23
C VAL A 145 5.47 54.99 -2.71
N ASN A 146 5.03 53.96 -2.02
CA ASN A 146 3.69 53.79 -1.47
C ASN A 146 3.71 53.81 0.07
N PRO A 147 4.04 54.93 0.73
CA PRO A 147 4.25 54.99 2.18
C PRO A 147 2.96 54.85 2.99
N TYR A 148 1.80 54.94 2.32
CA TYR A 148 0.48 54.93 2.96
C TYR A 148 -0.23 53.59 2.90
N ILE A 149 0.31 52.56 2.22
CA ILE A 149 -0.17 51.20 2.31
C ILE A 149 0.28 50.65 3.67
N LYS A 150 -0.67 50.41 4.58
CA LYS A 150 -0.40 50.00 5.98
C LYS A 150 -1.37 48.95 6.47
N GLY A 151 -0.91 48.12 7.41
CA GLY A 151 -1.75 47.14 8.10
C GLY A 151 -2.01 45.84 7.30
N VAL A 152 -1.25 45.58 6.22
CA VAL A 152 -1.33 44.31 5.49
C VAL A 152 -0.02 43.57 5.65
N TRP A 153 -0.12 42.30 5.96
CA TRP A 153 1.02 41.39 6.04
C TRP A 153 0.63 40.01 5.62
N PHE A 154 1.61 39.12 5.38
CA PHE A 154 1.39 37.77 4.90
C PHE A 154 1.81 36.75 5.95
N GLU A 155 0.89 35.87 6.30
CA GLU A 155 1.15 34.72 7.16
C GLU A 155 1.54 33.54 6.28
N THR A 156 2.76 33.03 6.44
CA THR A 156 3.23 31.85 5.72
C THR A 156 2.68 30.59 6.37
N GLU A 157 2.13 29.72 5.57
CA GLU A 157 1.78 28.34 5.91
C GLU A 157 2.46 27.40 4.91
N TYR A 158 2.56 26.10 5.22
CA TYR A 158 2.96 25.08 4.27
C TYR A 158 1.76 24.21 3.91
N GLN A 159 1.56 24.01 2.61
CA GLN A 159 0.57 23.09 2.09
C GLN A 159 1.28 21.86 1.53
N ARG A 160 0.77 20.67 1.89
CA ARG A 160 1.26 19.42 1.32
C ARG A 160 0.84 19.31 -0.14
N GLU A 161 1.77 18.94 -1.00
CA GLU A 161 1.59 18.77 -2.44
C GLU A 161 2.12 17.42 -2.88
N TYR A 162 1.37 16.78 -3.76
CA TYR A 162 1.70 15.47 -4.36
C TYR A 162 1.80 15.68 -5.87
N PRO A 163 3.02 15.88 -6.41
CA PRO A 163 3.22 16.32 -7.79
C PRO A 163 2.62 15.40 -8.86
N PHE A 164 2.46 14.12 -8.52
CA PHE A 164 1.93 13.11 -9.45
C PHE A 164 0.46 12.74 -9.21
N GLY A 165 -0.23 13.46 -8.33
CA GLY A 165 -1.67 13.29 -8.09
C GLY A 165 -2.05 11.91 -7.60
N THR A 166 -2.38 11.00 -8.51
CA THR A 166 -2.87 9.65 -8.18
C THR A 166 -1.78 8.60 -7.97
N LEU A 167 -0.53 8.89 -8.35
CA LEU A 167 0.56 7.92 -8.30
C LEU A 167 0.83 7.45 -6.87
N ALA A 168 0.81 6.14 -6.68
CA ALA A 168 1.05 5.47 -5.39
C ALA A 168 0.12 5.97 -4.26
N SER A 169 -1.14 6.31 -4.57
CA SER A 169 -2.03 7.02 -3.65
C SER A 169 -2.27 6.29 -2.34
N SER A 170 -2.59 5.00 -2.36
CA SER A 170 -2.81 4.20 -1.15
C SER A 170 -1.51 3.91 -0.37
N LEU A 171 -0.36 4.07 -1.03
CA LEU A 171 0.97 3.82 -0.47
C LEU A 171 1.52 5.08 0.21
N ILE A 172 1.55 6.22 -0.50
CA ILE A 172 2.03 7.49 0.04
C ILE A 172 1.06 7.97 1.11
N GLY A 173 -0.24 7.94 0.81
CA GLY A 173 -1.26 8.51 1.67
C GLY A 173 -1.29 10.02 1.62
N PHE A 174 -2.11 10.64 2.45
CA PHE A 174 -2.30 12.09 2.47
C PHE A 174 -2.35 12.64 3.89
N THR A 175 -2.20 13.97 4.00
CA THR A 175 -2.33 14.70 5.26
C THR A 175 -3.68 15.39 5.37
N SER A 176 -4.20 15.48 6.59
CA SER A 176 -5.34 16.31 6.96
C SER A 176 -4.88 17.68 7.52
N ALA A 177 -5.85 18.50 7.93
CA ALA A 177 -5.57 19.80 8.54
C ALA A 177 -4.59 19.69 9.71
N GLY A 178 -3.61 20.57 9.75
CA GLY A 178 -2.57 20.59 10.78
C GLY A 178 -1.36 19.70 10.50
N ASN A 179 -1.16 19.27 9.27
CA ASN A 179 -0.08 18.38 8.84
C ASN A 179 -0.12 17.00 9.50
N VAL A 180 -1.33 16.47 9.79
CA VAL A 180 -1.50 15.14 10.38
C VAL A 180 -1.60 14.10 9.27
N GLY A 181 -0.69 13.15 9.22
CA GLY A 181 -0.72 12.03 8.30
C GLY A 181 -1.94 11.14 8.54
N THR A 182 -2.75 10.90 7.52
CA THR A 182 -4.04 10.20 7.64
C THR A 182 -3.94 8.75 7.20
N THR A 183 -3.27 8.46 6.10
CA THR A 183 -3.08 7.11 5.52
C THR A 183 -1.66 6.94 5.01
N GLY A 184 -1.28 5.73 4.60
CA GLY A 184 -0.02 5.44 3.93
C GLY A 184 1.24 5.79 4.74
N LEU A 185 2.33 6.07 4.03
CA LEU A 185 3.60 6.50 4.62
C LEU A 185 3.47 7.81 5.38
N GLU A 186 2.59 8.72 4.94
CA GLU A 186 2.28 9.97 5.64
C GLU A 186 1.80 9.73 7.08
N ASN A 187 1.01 8.67 7.29
CA ASN A 187 0.55 8.29 8.63
C ASN A 187 1.60 7.48 9.39
N TYR A 188 2.22 6.49 8.76
CA TYR A 188 3.16 5.60 9.45
C TYR A 188 4.40 6.35 9.96
N TYR A 189 4.89 7.31 9.18
CA TYR A 189 6.05 8.14 9.50
C TYR A 189 5.68 9.57 9.91
N ASP A 190 4.46 9.80 10.46
CA ASP A 190 3.97 11.13 10.78
C ASP A 190 4.93 11.90 11.71
N ASP A 191 5.41 11.26 12.77
CA ASP A 191 6.37 11.84 13.72
C ASP A 191 7.73 12.19 13.07
N THR A 192 8.15 11.44 12.04
CA THR A 192 9.40 11.67 11.31
C THR A 192 9.27 12.80 10.31
N LEU A 193 8.16 12.79 9.56
CA LEU A 193 7.86 13.80 8.55
C LEU A 193 7.51 15.17 9.17
N ASN A 194 6.95 15.20 10.37
CA ASN A 194 6.63 16.43 11.07
C ASN A 194 7.87 17.05 11.70
N GLY A 195 7.91 18.38 11.67
CA GLY A 195 8.92 19.17 12.32
C GLY A 195 8.41 19.84 13.60
N ILE A 196 9.13 20.84 14.05
CA ILE A 196 8.79 21.65 15.23
C ILE A 196 8.66 23.11 14.80
N ASN A 197 7.50 23.71 15.04
CA ASN A 197 7.28 25.12 14.76
C ASN A 197 8.28 25.99 15.51
N GLY A 198 8.82 26.97 14.80
CA GLY A 198 9.54 28.08 15.37
C GLY A 198 8.60 29.13 15.92
N ARG A 199 9.19 30.18 16.43
CA ARG A 199 8.46 31.29 17.01
C ARG A 199 9.25 32.59 16.88
N GLU A 200 8.60 33.65 16.40
CA GLU A 200 9.09 35.01 16.52
C GLU A 200 8.30 35.72 17.64
N TYR A 201 8.98 36.29 18.58
CA TYR A 201 8.36 37.06 19.66
C TYR A 201 9.24 38.27 20.00
N GLY A 202 8.58 39.35 20.40
CA GLY A 202 9.27 40.55 20.83
C GLY A 202 8.96 40.86 22.28
N TYR A 203 9.91 41.49 22.94
CA TYR A 203 9.74 42.13 24.26
C TYR A 203 10.39 43.50 24.29
N LEU A 204 9.86 44.36 25.15
CA LEU A 204 10.50 45.65 25.43
C LEU A 204 11.64 45.43 26.43
N ASN A 205 12.85 45.81 26.07
CA ASN A 205 13.98 45.76 26.96
C ASN A 205 13.90 46.90 28.06
N SER A 206 14.89 46.95 28.95
CA SER A 206 14.95 47.94 30.04
C SER A 206 14.95 49.40 29.57
N ASP A 207 15.33 49.64 28.30
CA ASP A 207 15.42 50.96 27.68
C ASP A 207 14.19 51.30 26.81
N ASN A 208 13.14 50.45 26.86
CA ASN A 208 11.93 50.53 26.05
C ASN A 208 12.14 50.30 24.54
N ASP A 209 13.26 49.69 24.15
CA ASP A 209 13.47 49.27 22.78
C ASP A 209 12.86 47.88 22.56
N PHE A 210 12.25 47.67 21.39
CA PHE A 210 11.64 46.40 21.01
C PHE A 210 12.71 45.44 20.50
N GLU A 211 13.02 44.43 21.30
CA GLU A 211 13.93 43.35 20.90
C GLU A 211 13.15 42.15 20.34
N LYS A 212 13.47 41.75 19.12
CA LYS A 212 12.95 40.51 18.47
C LYS A 212 13.82 39.33 18.82
N ASN A 213 13.17 38.27 19.28
CA ASN A 213 13.76 36.92 19.39
C ASN A 213 13.12 35.98 18.38
N ILE A 214 13.95 35.26 17.65
CA ILE A 214 13.52 34.29 16.67
C ILE A 214 14.03 32.92 17.13
N VAL A 215 13.11 32.01 17.38
CA VAL A 215 13.38 30.54 17.44
C VAL A 215 13.03 30.00 16.10
N SER A 216 14.04 29.60 15.33
CA SER A 216 13.84 29.01 14.00
C SER A 216 13.01 27.71 14.08
N PRO A 217 12.15 27.46 13.12
CA PRO A 217 11.50 26.16 13.00
C PRO A 217 12.53 25.05 12.77
N GLN A 218 12.15 23.86 13.08
CA GLN A 218 12.90 22.65 12.78
C GLN A 218 12.06 21.84 11.81
N ASP A 219 12.52 21.73 10.56
CA ASP A 219 11.79 21.00 9.52
C ASP A 219 11.80 19.51 9.80
N GLY A 220 10.83 18.81 9.23
CA GLY A 220 10.73 17.36 9.29
C GLY A 220 11.78 16.67 8.44
N ASP A 221 12.00 15.39 8.72
CA ASP A 221 12.96 14.55 8.00
C ASP A 221 12.35 13.97 6.72
N THR A 222 13.19 13.82 5.69
CA THR A 222 12.81 13.28 4.38
C THR A 222 12.95 11.77 4.36
N LEU A 223 11.92 11.08 3.82
CA LEU A 223 11.93 9.63 3.59
C LEU A 223 12.45 9.33 2.19
N ILE A 224 13.47 8.49 2.10
CA ILE A 224 13.94 7.90 0.84
C ILE A 224 13.41 6.47 0.79
N THR A 225 12.58 6.20 -0.23
CA THR A 225 11.88 4.92 -0.37
C THR A 225 12.59 4.00 -1.37
N SER A 226 12.25 2.72 -1.37
CA SER A 226 12.61 1.72 -2.38
C SER A 226 11.70 1.77 -3.61
N ILE A 227 10.62 2.54 -3.55
CA ILE A 227 9.68 2.71 -4.66
C ILE A 227 10.41 3.31 -5.86
N ASP A 228 10.15 2.78 -7.04
CA ASP A 228 10.57 3.37 -8.31
C ASP A 228 9.32 3.97 -8.97
N ALA A 229 9.28 5.29 -9.07
CA ALA A 229 8.13 6.02 -9.60
C ALA A 229 7.74 5.62 -11.04
N ASN A 230 8.72 5.23 -11.87
CA ASN A 230 8.44 4.79 -13.22
C ASN A 230 7.85 3.37 -13.23
N VAL A 231 8.39 2.45 -12.41
CA VAL A 231 7.81 1.11 -12.26
C VAL A 231 6.39 1.20 -11.70
N GLN A 232 6.18 2.05 -10.70
CA GLN A 232 4.86 2.32 -10.13
C GLN A 232 3.88 2.83 -11.19
N SER A 233 4.32 3.78 -12.03
CA SER A 233 3.49 4.34 -13.11
C SER A 233 3.12 3.30 -14.16
N ILE A 234 4.07 2.44 -14.57
CA ILE A 234 3.79 1.32 -15.49
C ILE A 234 2.74 0.39 -14.88
N VAL A 235 2.90 0.00 -13.62
CA VAL A 235 1.94 -0.87 -12.92
C VAL A 235 0.54 -0.26 -12.91
N GLU A 236 0.41 1.00 -12.51
CA GLU A 236 -0.88 1.69 -12.46
C GLU A 236 -1.53 1.85 -13.83
N GLU A 237 -0.72 2.12 -14.87
CA GLU A 237 -1.20 2.19 -16.25
C GLU A 237 -1.82 0.86 -16.70
N LYS A 238 -1.14 -0.29 -16.46
CA LYS A 238 -1.65 -1.60 -16.87
C LYS A 238 -2.89 -2.03 -16.06
N ILE A 239 -2.92 -1.74 -14.76
CA ILE A 239 -4.11 -1.97 -13.93
C ILE A 239 -5.30 -1.17 -14.46
N LYS A 240 -5.08 0.12 -14.74
CA LYS A 240 -6.12 1.00 -15.27
C LYS A 240 -6.59 0.55 -16.66
N ALA A 241 -5.67 0.20 -17.55
CA ALA A 241 -5.98 -0.29 -18.89
C ALA A 241 -6.85 -1.55 -18.83
N PHE A 242 -6.56 -2.47 -17.91
CA PHE A 242 -7.42 -3.63 -17.67
C PHE A 242 -8.81 -3.20 -17.20
N SER A 243 -8.90 -2.32 -16.19
CA SER A 243 -10.19 -1.85 -15.70
C SER A 243 -11.01 -1.15 -16.80
N ASP A 244 -10.37 -0.33 -17.62
CA ASP A 244 -11.03 0.37 -18.76
C ASP A 244 -11.51 -0.63 -19.81
N THR A 245 -10.74 -1.68 -20.10
CA THR A 245 -11.09 -2.74 -21.09
C THR A 245 -12.33 -3.53 -20.66
N TYR A 246 -12.44 -3.85 -19.39
CA TYR A 246 -13.55 -4.65 -18.86
C TYR A 246 -14.67 -3.81 -18.21
N LYS A 247 -14.57 -2.48 -18.27
CA LYS A 247 -15.62 -1.57 -17.80
C LYS A 247 -16.92 -1.79 -18.58
N ASP A 248 -18.04 -1.89 -17.85
CA ASP A 248 -19.38 -2.12 -18.40
C ASP A 248 -19.50 -3.36 -19.31
N ASN A 249 -18.60 -4.37 -19.14
CA ASN A 249 -18.56 -5.54 -20.00
C ASN A 249 -19.72 -6.52 -19.70
N TYR A 250 -19.66 -7.24 -18.58
CA TYR A 250 -20.70 -8.19 -18.17
C TYR A 250 -21.74 -7.55 -17.23
N ARG A 251 -21.28 -6.65 -16.37
CA ARG A 251 -22.11 -5.82 -15.49
C ARG A 251 -21.72 -4.34 -15.64
N ALA A 252 -22.63 -3.42 -15.36
CA ALA A 252 -22.30 -2.01 -15.31
C ALA A 252 -21.27 -1.70 -14.23
N GLY A 253 -20.34 -0.79 -14.50
CA GLY A 253 -19.31 -0.34 -13.57
C GLY A 253 -17.90 -0.74 -13.94
N ALA A 254 -17.00 -0.74 -12.97
CA ALA A 254 -15.56 -0.98 -13.14
C ALA A 254 -15.23 -2.36 -13.72
N GLY A 255 -14.03 -2.49 -14.30
CA GLY A 255 -13.54 -3.73 -14.91
C GLY A 255 -13.27 -4.87 -13.91
N ALA A 256 -13.18 -4.56 -12.62
CA ALA A 256 -13.14 -5.49 -11.49
C ALA A 256 -13.56 -4.75 -10.22
N GLU A 257 -13.86 -5.48 -9.15
CA GLU A 257 -14.08 -4.85 -7.84
C GLU A 257 -12.80 -4.18 -7.31
N ASN A 258 -11.69 -4.93 -7.35
CA ASN A 258 -10.35 -4.42 -7.08
C ASN A 258 -9.33 -5.11 -7.98
N ILE A 259 -8.28 -4.41 -8.32
CA ILE A 259 -7.09 -4.97 -8.96
C ILE A 259 -5.91 -4.49 -8.15
N ALA A 260 -5.00 -5.39 -7.77
CA ALA A 260 -3.83 -5.00 -7.03
C ALA A 260 -2.57 -5.72 -7.53
N VAL A 261 -1.47 -5.00 -7.55
CA VAL A 261 -0.16 -5.52 -7.94
C VAL A 261 0.89 -5.08 -6.92
N LEU A 262 1.71 -6.04 -6.51
CA LEU A 262 2.86 -5.85 -5.65
C LEU A 262 4.11 -6.37 -6.34
N ILE A 263 5.16 -5.54 -6.42
CA ILE A 263 6.49 -5.92 -6.92
C ILE A 263 7.49 -5.72 -5.79
N MET A 264 8.25 -6.76 -5.47
CA MET A 264 9.27 -6.69 -4.42
C MET A 264 10.57 -7.39 -4.81
N ASN A 265 11.66 -6.95 -4.21
CA ASN A 265 12.94 -7.64 -4.30
C ASN A 265 12.98 -8.80 -3.30
N PRO A 266 13.03 -10.06 -3.76
CA PRO A 266 13.01 -11.22 -2.85
C PRO A 266 14.25 -11.33 -1.98
N ASN A 267 15.35 -10.65 -2.32
CA ASN A 267 16.64 -10.81 -1.65
C ASN A 267 16.85 -9.86 -0.47
N ASN A 268 15.98 -8.86 -0.32
CA ASN A 268 16.10 -7.88 0.76
C ASN A 268 14.76 -7.43 1.35
N GLY A 269 13.62 -7.75 0.73
CA GLY A 269 12.28 -7.37 1.19
C GLY A 269 11.83 -5.96 0.79
N GLU A 270 12.60 -5.23 0.00
CA GLU A 270 12.22 -3.91 -0.50
C GLU A 270 11.04 -4.00 -1.46
N ILE A 271 10.03 -3.15 -1.24
CA ILE A 271 8.89 -2.97 -2.14
C ILE A 271 9.29 -1.98 -3.23
N ILE A 272 9.25 -2.41 -4.49
CA ILE A 272 9.63 -1.61 -5.67
C ILE A 272 8.43 -0.86 -6.22
N ALA A 273 7.27 -1.51 -6.23
CA ALA A 273 5.98 -0.91 -6.58
C ALA A 273 4.86 -1.64 -5.86
N MET A 274 3.82 -0.90 -5.49
CA MET A 274 2.61 -1.44 -4.89
C MET A 274 1.44 -0.54 -5.29
N ALA A 275 0.53 -1.08 -6.07
CA ALA A 275 -0.60 -0.34 -6.61
C ALA A 275 -1.89 -1.11 -6.47
N ASP A 276 -2.97 -0.40 -6.31
CA ASP A 276 -4.33 -0.91 -6.30
C ASP A 276 -5.29 0.01 -7.09
N TYR A 277 -6.40 -0.54 -7.55
CA TYR A 277 -7.43 0.17 -8.28
C TYR A 277 -8.81 -0.28 -7.75
N PRO A 278 -9.75 0.65 -7.54
CA PRO A 278 -9.71 2.07 -7.89
C PRO A 278 -8.72 2.90 -7.06
N THR A 279 -8.28 4.03 -7.61
CA THR A 279 -7.32 4.97 -7.01
C THR A 279 -7.97 6.33 -6.76
N PHE A 280 -7.28 7.25 -6.06
CA PHE A 280 -7.75 8.60 -5.73
C PHE A 280 -6.64 9.64 -5.89
N ASP A 281 -7.02 10.91 -6.06
CA ASP A 281 -6.06 12.02 -6.11
C ASP A 281 -5.64 12.44 -4.68
N LEU A 282 -4.35 12.35 -4.40
CA LEU A 282 -3.75 12.73 -3.12
C LEU A 282 -3.94 14.22 -2.77
N ASN A 283 -4.03 15.10 -3.78
CA ASN A 283 -4.30 16.52 -3.58
C ASN A 283 -5.78 16.81 -3.28
N ASN A 284 -6.68 15.89 -3.68
CA ASN A 284 -8.11 15.98 -3.41
C ASN A 284 -8.72 14.63 -2.99
N PRO A 285 -8.27 14.04 -1.86
CA PRO A 285 -8.56 12.65 -1.52
C PRO A 285 -10.03 12.36 -1.19
N ARG A 286 -10.88 13.38 -1.12
CA ARG A 286 -12.32 13.25 -0.88
C ARG A 286 -13.16 13.33 -2.14
N ASP A 287 -12.53 13.54 -3.31
CA ASP A 287 -13.23 13.63 -4.58
C ASP A 287 -13.62 12.23 -5.08
N LEU A 288 -14.92 11.99 -5.16
CA LEU A 288 -15.52 10.77 -5.70
C LEU A 288 -16.06 10.95 -7.12
N SER A 289 -15.82 12.09 -7.77
CA SER A 289 -16.38 12.41 -9.09
C SER A 289 -15.85 11.50 -10.22
N SER A 290 -14.71 10.83 -10.01
CA SER A 290 -14.20 9.82 -10.94
C SER A 290 -14.98 8.50 -10.93
N MET A 291 -15.75 8.24 -9.86
CA MET A 291 -16.48 6.99 -9.61
C MET A 291 -17.99 7.16 -9.69
N TYR A 292 -18.51 8.33 -9.35
CA TYR A 292 -19.93 8.63 -9.23
C TYR A 292 -20.28 9.94 -9.92
N THR A 293 -21.49 10.02 -10.47
CA THR A 293 -22.04 11.23 -11.05
C THR A 293 -22.44 12.24 -9.97
N GLU A 294 -22.58 13.52 -10.33
CA GLU A 294 -23.04 14.56 -9.39
C GLU A 294 -24.42 14.23 -8.79
N GLU A 295 -25.32 13.60 -9.56
CA GLU A 295 -26.65 13.20 -9.11
C GLU A 295 -26.57 12.06 -8.08
N GLU A 296 -25.70 11.06 -8.30
CA GLU A 296 -25.47 9.97 -7.35
C GLU A 296 -24.86 10.50 -6.05
N LEU A 297 -23.85 11.36 -6.13
CA LEU A 297 -23.22 11.98 -4.96
C LEU A 297 -24.20 12.85 -4.17
N ALA A 298 -25.05 13.62 -4.86
CA ALA A 298 -26.05 14.45 -4.18
C ALA A 298 -27.13 13.64 -3.45
N ASN A 299 -27.36 12.39 -3.87
CA ASN A 299 -28.33 11.47 -3.23
C ASN A 299 -27.69 10.55 -2.18
N MET A 300 -26.37 10.52 -2.06
CA MET A 300 -25.67 9.75 -1.01
C MET A 300 -25.67 10.50 0.31
N ASP A 301 -25.94 9.80 1.40
CA ASP A 301 -25.73 10.35 2.74
C ASP A 301 -24.22 10.40 3.10
N ASP A 302 -23.89 11.23 4.09
CA ASP A 302 -22.51 11.46 4.52
C ASP A 302 -21.84 10.16 5.03
N ASP A 303 -22.58 9.27 5.67
CA ASP A 303 -22.04 8.01 6.20
C ASP A 303 -21.69 7.05 5.04
N THR A 304 -22.53 6.97 4.02
CA THR A 304 -22.26 6.18 2.81
C THR A 304 -21.03 6.71 2.06
N GLN A 305 -20.96 8.04 1.83
CA GLN A 305 -19.78 8.65 1.21
C GLN A 305 -18.51 8.35 2.03
N MET A 306 -18.59 8.48 3.36
CA MET A 306 -17.43 8.23 4.23
C MET A 306 -17.00 6.78 4.24
N ASN A 307 -17.93 5.82 4.14
CA ASN A 307 -17.60 4.40 4.04
C ASN A 307 -16.87 4.09 2.71
N ILE A 308 -17.33 4.68 1.61
CA ILE A 308 -16.67 4.55 0.29
C ILE A 308 -15.24 5.14 0.35
N LEU A 309 -15.08 6.34 0.91
CA LEU A 309 -13.78 6.98 1.06
C LEU A 309 -12.84 6.16 1.95
N ASN A 310 -13.32 5.64 3.07
CA ASN A 310 -12.52 4.81 3.96
C ASN A 310 -12.07 3.51 3.28
N ALA A 311 -12.89 2.91 2.42
CA ALA A 311 -12.50 1.75 1.62
C ALA A 311 -11.47 2.12 0.55
N LEU A 312 -11.68 3.24 -0.15
CA LEU A 312 -10.81 3.74 -1.20
C LEU A 312 -9.40 4.12 -0.70
N TRP A 313 -9.29 4.64 0.52
CA TRP A 313 -8.03 5.05 1.13
C TRP A 313 -7.19 3.89 1.69
N GLN A 314 -7.76 2.68 1.76
CA GLN A 314 -7.04 1.50 2.23
C GLN A 314 -6.16 0.92 1.13
N ASN A 315 -4.95 0.52 1.50
CA ASN A 315 -4.08 -0.23 0.61
C ASN A 315 -4.52 -1.71 0.56
N TYR A 316 -5.04 -2.15 -0.56
CA TYR A 316 -5.56 -3.52 -0.74
C TYR A 316 -4.52 -4.59 -0.43
N CYS A 317 -3.27 -4.39 -0.82
CA CYS A 317 -2.20 -5.38 -0.62
C CYS A 317 -1.92 -5.70 0.85
N VAL A 318 -2.25 -4.76 1.75
CA VAL A 318 -1.92 -4.82 3.19
C VAL A 318 -3.16 -5.07 4.05
N THR A 319 -4.31 -4.50 3.66
CA THR A 319 -5.53 -4.51 4.46
C THR A 319 -6.53 -5.59 4.06
N ALA A 320 -6.60 -5.93 2.77
CA ALA A 320 -7.54 -6.93 2.29
C ALA A 320 -7.07 -8.35 2.60
N THR A 321 -7.99 -9.18 3.08
CA THR A 321 -7.75 -10.60 3.34
C THR A 321 -8.62 -11.45 2.44
N TYR A 322 -8.06 -12.48 1.87
CA TYR A 322 -8.76 -13.38 0.95
C TYR A 322 -8.14 -14.78 0.97
N GLU A 323 -8.88 -15.75 0.49
CA GLU A 323 -8.39 -17.10 0.28
C GLU A 323 -7.41 -17.13 -0.90
N PRO A 324 -6.15 -17.56 -0.72
CA PRO A 324 -5.13 -17.47 -1.77
C PRO A 324 -5.36 -18.41 -2.95
N GLY A 325 -6.17 -19.45 -2.78
CA GLY A 325 -6.35 -20.48 -3.78
C GLY A 325 -5.04 -21.18 -4.15
N SER A 326 -4.90 -21.57 -5.42
CA SER A 326 -3.79 -22.42 -5.87
C SER A 326 -2.37 -21.82 -5.70
N VAL A 327 -2.21 -20.54 -5.38
CA VAL A 327 -0.89 -19.99 -5.01
C VAL A 327 -0.38 -20.52 -3.68
N GLN A 328 -1.25 -21.17 -2.88
CA GLN A 328 -0.85 -21.91 -1.67
C GLN A 328 -0.06 -23.20 -1.98
N LYS A 329 -0.29 -23.84 -3.11
CA LYS A 329 0.24 -25.19 -3.41
C LYS A 329 1.76 -25.34 -3.29
N PRO A 330 2.58 -24.38 -3.76
CA PRO A 330 4.04 -24.41 -3.52
C PRO A 330 4.42 -24.55 -2.06
N PHE A 331 3.67 -23.92 -1.14
CA PHE A 331 3.94 -23.97 0.31
C PHE A 331 3.60 -25.34 0.89
N THR A 332 2.55 -25.99 0.39
CA THR A 332 2.20 -27.36 0.75
C THR A 332 3.29 -28.33 0.31
N VAL A 333 3.77 -28.20 -0.93
CA VAL A 333 4.89 -29.01 -1.44
C VAL A 333 6.16 -28.73 -0.62
N ALA A 334 6.45 -27.45 -0.28
CA ALA A 334 7.58 -27.08 0.56
C ALA A 334 7.54 -27.78 1.92
N ALA A 335 6.39 -27.75 2.58
CA ALA A 335 6.21 -28.41 3.88
C ALA A 335 6.43 -29.94 3.79
N GLY A 336 5.96 -30.56 2.72
CA GLY A 336 6.18 -31.98 2.46
C GLY A 336 7.64 -32.35 2.24
N LEU A 337 8.36 -31.55 1.44
CA LEU A 337 9.79 -31.74 1.18
C LEU A 337 10.66 -31.50 2.43
N GLU A 338 10.38 -30.45 3.19
CA GLU A 338 11.14 -30.11 4.41
C GLU A 338 10.93 -31.13 5.55
N THR A 339 9.73 -31.69 5.64
CA THR A 339 9.44 -32.76 6.63
C THR A 339 9.88 -34.14 6.15
N GLY A 340 10.27 -34.27 4.87
CA GLY A 340 10.62 -35.55 4.25
C GLY A 340 9.44 -36.51 4.09
N THR A 341 8.21 -36.03 4.30
CA THR A 341 6.98 -36.83 4.11
C THR A 341 6.56 -36.92 2.65
N VAL A 342 7.03 -35.96 1.83
CA VAL A 342 6.92 -35.99 0.38
C VAL A 342 8.33 -35.92 -0.21
N THR A 343 8.62 -36.79 -1.20
CA THR A 343 9.90 -36.80 -1.90
C THR A 343 9.67 -36.54 -3.39
N THR A 344 10.70 -36.08 -4.08
CA THR A 344 10.60 -35.64 -5.50
C THR A 344 10.21 -36.77 -6.49
N ASP A 345 10.41 -38.02 -6.10
CA ASP A 345 10.09 -39.23 -6.88
C ASP A 345 8.68 -39.80 -6.62
N MET A 346 7.95 -39.23 -5.65
CA MET A 346 6.58 -39.65 -5.37
C MET A 346 5.62 -39.27 -6.48
N THR A 347 4.59 -40.12 -6.63
CA THR A 347 3.48 -39.90 -7.55
C THR A 347 2.15 -40.06 -6.83
N PHE A 348 1.13 -39.34 -7.30
CA PHE A 348 -0.21 -39.30 -6.75
C PHE A 348 -1.21 -39.60 -7.85
N LEU A 349 -2.28 -40.29 -7.52
CA LEU A 349 -3.35 -40.60 -8.49
C LEU A 349 -4.46 -39.59 -8.33
N CYS A 350 -4.69 -38.76 -9.35
CA CYS A 350 -5.83 -37.87 -9.41
C CYS A 350 -6.97 -38.54 -10.21
N ASP A 351 -8.04 -38.89 -9.54
CA ASP A 351 -9.28 -39.46 -10.16
C ASP A 351 -10.43 -38.42 -10.20
N GLY A 352 -10.13 -37.13 -9.94
CA GLY A 352 -11.08 -36.04 -10.02
C GLY A 352 -11.51 -35.49 -8.67
N GLY A 353 -10.96 -35.98 -7.55
CA GLY A 353 -11.14 -35.42 -6.22
C GLY A 353 -11.34 -36.46 -5.12
N GLU A 354 -11.38 -36.00 -3.89
CA GLU A 354 -11.44 -36.80 -2.68
C GLU A 354 -12.79 -36.74 -1.98
N THR A 355 -13.23 -37.87 -1.40
CA THR A 355 -14.40 -37.90 -0.51
C THR A 355 -13.92 -37.98 0.93
N ILE A 356 -14.23 -36.93 1.72
CA ILE A 356 -13.80 -36.80 3.10
C ILE A 356 -15.04 -36.60 3.97
N ALA A 357 -15.36 -37.57 4.80
CA ALA A 357 -16.61 -37.61 5.57
C ALA A 357 -17.84 -37.39 4.65
N ASP A 358 -18.60 -36.36 4.89
CA ASP A 358 -19.82 -36.03 4.15
C ASP A 358 -19.59 -35.05 2.98
N TYR A 359 -18.32 -34.82 2.60
CA TYR A 359 -17.95 -33.82 1.58
C TYR A 359 -17.24 -34.49 0.41
N ARG A 360 -17.61 -34.14 -0.81
CA ARG A 360 -16.83 -34.43 -2.02
C ARG A 360 -16.06 -33.19 -2.42
N ILE A 361 -14.73 -33.21 -2.29
CA ILE A 361 -13.85 -32.13 -2.71
C ILE A 361 -13.30 -32.47 -4.09
N ARG A 362 -13.61 -31.63 -5.08
CA ARG A 362 -13.30 -31.91 -6.48
C ARG A 362 -12.00 -31.28 -6.93
N CYS A 363 -11.29 -31.97 -7.80
CA CYS A 363 -10.19 -31.38 -8.56
C CYS A 363 -10.73 -30.45 -9.66
N VAL A 364 -9.89 -29.51 -10.13
CA VAL A 364 -10.20 -28.69 -11.29
C VAL A 364 -10.53 -29.51 -12.51
N ASN A 365 -9.78 -30.60 -12.76
CA ASN A 365 -10.15 -31.64 -13.72
C ASN A 365 -11.03 -32.71 -13.04
N ARG A 366 -12.33 -32.64 -13.27
CA ARG A 366 -13.30 -33.55 -12.65
C ARG A 366 -13.20 -34.99 -13.14
N SER A 367 -12.56 -35.19 -14.31
CA SER A 367 -12.27 -36.53 -14.86
C SER A 367 -10.96 -37.12 -14.33
N GLY A 368 -10.22 -36.33 -13.53
CA GLY A 368 -8.89 -36.69 -13.03
C GLY A 368 -7.76 -36.37 -14.01
N HIS A 369 -6.59 -36.08 -13.47
CA HIS A 369 -5.35 -35.87 -14.23
C HIS A 369 -4.60 -37.18 -14.46
N GLY A 370 -5.01 -38.27 -13.79
CA GLY A 370 -4.28 -39.54 -13.79
C GLY A 370 -3.09 -39.51 -12.80
N ILE A 371 -1.98 -40.10 -13.20
CA ILE A 371 -0.78 -40.16 -12.35
C ILE A 371 -0.02 -38.83 -12.45
N GLU A 372 0.12 -38.13 -11.30
CA GLU A 372 0.80 -36.85 -11.14
C GLU A 372 2.09 -37.04 -10.36
N THR A 373 3.22 -36.55 -10.88
CA THR A 373 4.42 -36.30 -10.07
C THR A 373 4.21 -35.04 -9.19
N VAL A 374 5.05 -34.83 -8.19
CA VAL A 374 5.00 -33.59 -7.39
C VAL A 374 5.11 -32.33 -8.26
N GLU A 375 6.03 -32.32 -9.23
CA GLU A 375 6.19 -31.23 -10.20
C GLU A 375 4.92 -31.04 -11.04
N LYS A 376 4.42 -32.14 -11.65
CA LYS A 376 3.27 -32.06 -12.54
C LYS A 376 2.01 -31.63 -11.82
N SER A 377 1.85 -31.97 -10.53
CA SER A 377 0.72 -31.52 -9.71
C SER A 377 0.68 -30.01 -9.52
N LEU A 378 1.85 -29.33 -9.55
CA LEU A 378 1.92 -27.87 -9.57
C LEU A 378 1.65 -27.31 -10.96
N MET A 379 2.16 -27.95 -12.03
CA MET A 379 1.94 -27.55 -13.43
C MET A 379 0.46 -27.57 -13.80
N ASP A 380 -0.22 -28.66 -13.48
CA ASP A 380 -1.65 -28.89 -13.77
C ASP A 380 -2.57 -28.29 -12.67
N SER A 381 -1.96 -27.72 -11.64
CA SER A 381 -2.69 -27.19 -10.48
C SER A 381 -3.67 -28.19 -9.83
N CYS A 382 -3.25 -29.45 -9.70
CA CYS A 382 -4.07 -30.56 -9.22
C CYS A 382 -4.44 -30.41 -7.73
N ASN A 383 -5.72 -30.25 -7.40
CA ASN A 383 -6.18 -30.19 -6.00
C ASN A 383 -6.03 -31.56 -5.32
N ASP A 384 -6.37 -32.63 -6.04
CA ASP A 384 -6.40 -33.99 -5.52
C ASP A 384 -5.01 -34.45 -5.05
N ALA A 385 -3.97 -34.27 -5.86
CA ALA A 385 -2.60 -34.59 -5.47
C ALA A 385 -2.15 -33.78 -4.21
N LEU A 386 -2.56 -32.52 -4.10
CA LEU A 386 -2.22 -31.67 -2.94
C LEU A 386 -2.95 -32.13 -1.66
N MET A 387 -4.21 -32.57 -1.77
CA MET A 387 -4.93 -33.18 -0.64
C MET A 387 -4.21 -34.45 -0.17
N GLN A 388 -3.83 -35.35 -1.06
CA GLN A 388 -3.08 -36.56 -0.74
C GLN A 388 -1.73 -36.22 -0.06
N MET A 389 -1.00 -35.24 -0.58
CA MET A 389 0.24 -34.73 0.07
C MET A 389 -0.03 -34.21 1.48
N SER A 390 -1.12 -33.48 1.70
CA SER A 390 -1.46 -32.91 3.01
C SER A 390 -1.70 -34.00 4.07
N TYR A 391 -2.25 -35.13 3.68
CA TYR A 391 -2.42 -36.27 4.60
C TYR A 391 -1.09 -36.89 5.01
N LEU A 392 -0.10 -36.94 4.11
CA LEU A 392 1.25 -37.40 4.41
C LEU A 392 1.98 -36.41 5.34
N ILE A 393 1.80 -35.12 5.13
CA ILE A 393 2.36 -34.05 5.95
C ILE A 393 1.77 -34.10 7.37
N GLY A 394 0.45 -34.30 7.46
CA GLY A 394 -0.31 -34.29 8.70
C GLY A 394 -0.57 -32.87 9.24
N ALA A 395 -1.63 -32.74 10.05
CA ALA A 395 -2.10 -31.45 10.54
C ALA A 395 -1.04 -30.68 11.35
N GLU A 396 -0.27 -31.35 12.20
CA GLU A 396 0.75 -30.73 13.04
C GLU A 396 1.84 -30.04 12.21
N ASN A 397 2.43 -30.77 11.26
CA ASN A 397 3.44 -30.22 10.37
C ASN A 397 2.87 -29.11 9.47
N PHE A 398 1.66 -29.30 8.97
CA PHE A 398 1.01 -28.34 8.08
C PHE A 398 0.79 -26.99 8.78
N VAL A 399 0.19 -26.98 9.98
CA VAL A 399 -0.03 -25.77 10.78
C VAL A 399 1.29 -25.12 11.17
N ASN A 400 2.31 -25.94 11.54
CA ASN A 400 3.64 -25.44 11.87
C ASN A 400 4.27 -24.72 10.66
N TYR A 401 4.21 -25.28 9.46
CA TYR A 401 4.76 -24.67 8.26
C TYR A 401 3.96 -23.43 7.80
N GLN A 402 2.63 -23.40 7.97
CA GLN A 402 1.87 -22.17 7.78
C GLN A 402 2.43 -21.03 8.66
N SER A 403 2.72 -21.31 9.91
CA SER A 403 3.34 -20.34 10.84
C SER A 403 4.79 -20.00 10.46
N ILE A 404 5.58 -20.96 9.99
CA ILE A 404 6.95 -20.74 9.50
C ILE A 404 6.94 -19.79 8.31
N PHE A 405 6.00 -19.94 7.39
CA PHE A 405 5.82 -19.04 6.24
C PHE A 405 5.24 -17.66 6.62
N GLY A 406 4.77 -17.47 7.86
CA GLY A 406 4.24 -16.20 8.36
C GLY A 406 2.74 -16.01 8.17
N PHE A 407 2.00 -17.02 7.71
CA PHE A 407 0.55 -16.93 7.66
C PHE A 407 -0.02 -16.85 9.08
N GLY A 408 -1.03 -15.99 9.26
CA GLY A 408 -1.58 -15.67 10.58
C GLY A 408 -0.75 -14.69 11.41
N GLN A 409 0.34 -14.14 10.86
CA GLN A 409 1.23 -13.19 11.54
C GLN A 409 1.34 -11.90 10.73
N LYS A 410 1.49 -10.75 11.39
CA LYS A 410 1.84 -9.52 10.70
C LYS A 410 3.25 -9.61 10.12
N THR A 411 3.43 -9.08 8.91
CA THR A 411 4.74 -9.02 8.26
C THR A 411 5.62 -7.95 8.86
N GLY A 412 5.01 -6.92 9.47
CA GLY A 412 5.69 -5.76 10.00
C GLY A 412 6.09 -4.76 8.91
N ILE A 413 5.39 -4.76 7.77
CA ILE A 413 5.57 -3.75 6.74
C ILE A 413 5.36 -2.34 7.30
N ASP A 414 6.13 -1.38 6.84
CA ASP A 414 6.09 0.02 7.25
C ASP A 414 4.91 0.80 6.66
N LEU A 415 3.72 0.22 6.76
CA LEU A 415 2.42 0.83 6.42
C LEU A 415 1.41 0.63 7.55
N PRO A 416 0.50 1.60 7.74
CA PRO A 416 -0.60 1.43 8.69
C PRO A 416 -1.66 0.45 8.16
N GLY A 417 -2.47 -0.08 9.07
CA GLY A 417 -3.64 -0.86 8.69
C GLY A 417 -3.37 -2.31 8.32
N GLU A 418 -2.14 -2.83 8.51
CA GLU A 418 -1.86 -4.24 8.23
C GLU A 418 -2.84 -5.15 8.95
N ALA A 419 -3.56 -5.99 8.17
CA ALA A 419 -4.61 -6.85 8.67
C ALA A 419 -4.09 -7.88 9.68
N ASN A 420 -4.86 -8.11 10.71
CA ASN A 420 -4.56 -9.18 11.67
C ASN A 420 -5.25 -10.48 11.21
N THR A 421 -4.47 -11.37 10.62
CA THR A 421 -4.94 -12.66 10.09
C THR A 421 -4.85 -13.83 11.08
N SER A 422 -4.51 -13.57 12.36
CA SER A 422 -4.28 -14.63 13.35
C SER A 422 -5.52 -15.50 13.66
N SER A 423 -6.72 -14.95 13.50
CA SER A 423 -7.99 -15.68 13.63
C SER A 423 -8.51 -16.26 12.30
N LEU A 424 -7.78 -16.02 11.19
CA LEU A 424 -8.15 -16.43 9.84
C LEU A 424 -7.34 -17.66 9.36
N VAL A 425 -6.53 -18.24 10.23
CA VAL A 425 -5.79 -19.50 10.01
C VAL A 425 -6.18 -20.48 11.10
N TYR A 426 -6.19 -21.77 10.77
CA TYR A 426 -6.55 -22.81 11.73
C TYR A 426 -5.44 -23.04 12.76
N LYS A 427 -5.84 -23.28 14.00
CA LYS A 427 -4.96 -23.85 15.02
C LYS A 427 -4.98 -25.37 14.92
N LEU A 428 -3.96 -26.03 15.46
CA LEU A 428 -3.87 -27.49 15.41
C LEU A 428 -5.09 -28.18 16.04
N GLU A 429 -5.60 -27.64 17.14
CA GLU A 429 -6.77 -28.18 17.86
C GLU A 429 -8.08 -28.12 17.08
N ASP A 430 -8.17 -27.19 16.10
CA ASP A 430 -9.35 -26.96 15.27
C ASP A 430 -9.22 -27.61 13.88
N MET A 431 -8.01 -28.00 13.45
CA MET A 431 -7.71 -28.51 12.10
C MET A 431 -8.27 -29.93 11.92
N LYS A 432 -9.41 -30.03 11.26
CA LYS A 432 -10.00 -31.33 10.85
C LYS A 432 -9.42 -31.78 9.51
N THR A 433 -9.69 -33.03 9.13
CA THR A 433 -9.21 -33.60 7.87
C THR A 433 -9.71 -32.84 6.64
N VAL A 434 -10.96 -32.36 6.66
CA VAL A 434 -11.54 -31.53 5.57
C VAL A 434 -10.81 -30.19 5.48
N ASP A 435 -10.54 -29.55 6.63
CA ASP A 435 -9.85 -28.26 6.68
C ASP A 435 -8.40 -28.40 6.21
N LEU A 436 -7.70 -29.46 6.62
CA LEU A 436 -6.36 -29.78 6.16
C LEU A 436 -6.31 -29.96 4.63
N ALA A 437 -7.27 -30.72 4.09
CA ALA A 437 -7.37 -30.96 2.66
C ALA A 437 -7.60 -29.66 1.88
N THR A 438 -8.56 -28.83 2.31
CA THR A 438 -8.89 -27.57 1.63
C THR A 438 -7.80 -26.53 1.78
N ASN A 439 -7.16 -26.44 2.96
CA ASN A 439 -6.02 -25.54 3.18
C ASN A 439 -4.83 -25.92 2.29
N SER A 440 -4.66 -27.18 1.91
CA SER A 440 -3.54 -27.64 1.08
C SER A 440 -3.50 -26.98 -0.31
N PHE A 441 -4.65 -26.54 -0.82
CA PHE A 441 -4.76 -25.83 -2.09
C PHE A 441 -5.31 -24.39 -1.93
N GLY A 442 -5.30 -23.84 -0.69
CA GLY A 442 -5.52 -22.42 -0.40
C GLY A 442 -6.96 -21.99 -0.20
N GLN A 443 -7.83 -22.88 0.25
CA GLN A 443 -9.19 -22.54 0.68
C GLN A 443 -9.35 -22.69 2.21
N ASN A 444 -10.38 -22.07 2.77
CA ASN A 444 -10.73 -22.07 4.20
C ASN A 444 -9.68 -21.44 5.13
N TYR A 445 -8.80 -20.58 4.60
CA TYR A 445 -8.02 -19.66 5.40
C TYR A 445 -7.73 -18.39 4.59
N ASN A 446 -7.49 -17.27 5.26
CA ASN A 446 -7.24 -16.00 4.58
C ASN A 446 -5.86 -15.45 4.91
N CYS A 447 -5.25 -14.80 3.92
CA CYS A 447 -4.00 -14.04 4.06
C CYS A 447 -4.07 -12.72 3.27
N THR A 448 -3.10 -11.85 3.48
CA THR A 448 -2.92 -10.62 2.68
C THR A 448 -1.96 -10.86 1.51
N MET A 449 -1.97 -9.96 0.52
CA MET A 449 -1.02 -10.02 -0.58
C MET A 449 0.43 -9.90 -0.11
N VAL A 450 0.70 -9.01 0.85
CA VAL A 450 2.06 -8.81 1.38
C VAL A 450 2.55 -10.05 2.15
N GLN A 451 1.69 -10.74 2.90
CA GLN A 451 2.04 -12.03 3.53
C GLN A 451 2.42 -13.06 2.48
N MET A 452 1.58 -13.21 1.44
CA MET A 452 1.80 -14.19 0.37
C MET A 452 3.08 -13.90 -0.41
N ALA A 453 3.33 -12.66 -0.82
CA ALA A 453 4.52 -12.27 -1.57
C ALA A 453 5.80 -12.44 -0.75
N SER A 454 5.79 -12.05 0.53
CA SER A 454 6.95 -12.21 1.43
C SER A 454 7.27 -13.69 1.68
N ALA A 455 6.25 -14.50 1.92
CA ALA A 455 6.41 -15.95 2.08
C ALA A 455 6.96 -16.59 0.78
N PHE A 456 6.40 -16.24 -0.38
CA PHE A 456 6.84 -16.75 -1.67
C PHE A 456 8.27 -16.35 -2.00
N SER A 457 8.67 -15.13 -1.69
CA SER A 457 10.05 -14.66 -1.84
C SER A 457 11.01 -15.60 -1.12
N SER A 458 10.65 -16.08 0.07
CA SER A 458 11.48 -17.02 0.83
C SER A 458 11.57 -18.40 0.16
N LEU A 459 10.55 -18.84 -0.59
CA LEU A 459 10.62 -20.12 -1.30
C LEU A 459 11.64 -20.11 -2.44
N ILE A 460 11.93 -18.95 -3.04
CA ILE A 460 12.72 -18.88 -4.28
C ILE A 460 14.11 -18.23 -4.10
N ASN A 461 14.43 -17.74 -2.90
CA ASN A 461 15.70 -17.07 -2.58
C ASN A 461 16.62 -17.88 -1.64
N GLY A 462 16.44 -19.20 -1.54
CA GLY A 462 17.21 -20.05 -0.63
C GLY A 462 16.67 -20.06 0.81
N GLY A 463 15.40 -19.75 1.02
CA GLY A 463 14.71 -19.86 2.31
C GLY A 463 14.74 -18.62 3.19
N SER A 464 15.23 -17.48 2.71
CA SER A 464 15.38 -16.26 3.51
C SER A 464 14.10 -15.43 3.52
N TYR A 465 13.45 -15.33 4.68
CA TYR A 465 12.26 -14.47 4.86
C TYR A 465 12.69 -13.11 5.36
N TYR A 466 12.61 -12.10 4.51
CA TYR A 466 12.88 -10.71 4.88
C TYR A 466 11.58 -9.99 5.27
N GLN A 467 11.69 -9.06 6.22
CA GLN A 467 10.61 -8.12 6.52
C GLN A 467 10.39 -7.21 5.32
N PRO A 468 9.15 -7.14 4.75
CA PRO A 468 8.87 -6.19 3.68
C PRO A 468 8.94 -4.76 4.21
N HIS A 469 9.51 -3.84 3.42
CA HIS A 469 9.65 -2.44 3.78
C HIS A 469 9.80 -1.55 2.56
N MET A 470 9.48 -0.27 2.73
CA MET A 470 9.57 0.73 1.68
C MET A 470 10.59 1.82 1.98
N VAL A 471 10.73 2.23 3.24
CA VAL A 471 11.71 3.27 3.57
C VAL A 471 13.07 2.63 3.75
N THR A 472 14.06 3.10 2.98
CA THR A 472 15.44 2.61 3.00
C THR A 472 16.36 3.54 3.75
N LYS A 473 16.02 4.87 3.79
CA LYS A 473 16.86 5.88 4.42
C LYS A 473 16.03 7.08 4.86
N ILE A 474 16.43 7.70 5.95
CA ILE A 474 15.86 8.95 6.46
C ILE A 474 16.97 10.00 6.48
N THR A 475 16.71 11.20 5.97
CA THR A 475 17.64 12.33 5.95
C THR A 475 17.01 13.57 6.57
N ASP A 476 17.80 14.37 7.23
CA ASP A 476 17.34 15.68 7.70
C ASP A 476 17.13 16.68 6.55
N SER A 477 16.55 17.84 6.84
CA SER A 477 16.29 18.91 5.86
C SER A 477 17.55 19.47 5.17
N LYS A 478 18.75 19.08 5.63
CA LYS A 478 20.04 19.45 5.03
C LYS A 478 20.65 18.33 4.21
N GLY A 479 19.99 17.19 4.10
CA GLY A 479 20.45 16.01 3.41
C GLY A 479 21.41 15.11 4.20
N ASN A 480 21.63 15.39 5.50
CA ASN A 480 22.43 14.50 6.33
C ASN A 480 21.64 13.25 6.69
N THR A 481 22.31 12.11 6.69
CA THR A 481 21.66 10.84 7.05
C THR A 481 21.34 10.81 8.53
N VAL A 482 20.04 10.67 8.85
CA VAL A 482 19.53 10.44 10.21
C VAL A 482 19.51 8.94 10.51
N SER A 483 19.01 8.13 9.57
CA SER A 483 18.94 6.68 9.70
C SER A 483 19.09 5.99 8.34
N ASN A 484 19.78 4.84 8.33
CA ASN A 484 19.73 3.88 7.23
C ASN A 484 18.95 2.65 7.71
N ILE A 485 17.95 2.22 6.95
CA ILE A 485 17.16 1.04 7.23
C ILE A 485 17.72 -0.11 6.41
N SER A 486 18.36 -1.05 7.10
CA SER A 486 18.93 -2.22 6.46
C SER A 486 17.90 -3.34 6.36
N PRO A 487 17.95 -4.18 5.30
CA PRO A 487 17.10 -5.35 5.18
C PRO A 487 17.15 -6.24 6.43
N LEU A 488 15.99 -6.58 6.96
CA LEU A 488 15.87 -7.40 8.17
C LEU A 488 15.50 -8.84 7.80
N LEU A 489 16.47 -9.76 7.92
CA LEU A 489 16.23 -11.19 7.81
C LEU A 489 15.54 -11.68 9.08
N MET A 490 14.27 -12.07 8.97
CA MET A 490 13.44 -12.50 10.10
C MET A 490 13.68 -13.97 10.46
N LYS A 491 13.75 -14.84 9.44
CA LYS A 491 13.84 -16.29 9.63
C LYS A 491 14.25 -17.02 8.36
N LYS A 492 14.63 -18.28 8.48
CA LYS A 492 14.72 -19.24 7.37
C LYS A 492 13.44 -20.08 7.36
N THR A 493 12.82 -20.21 6.19
CA THR A 493 11.55 -20.93 6.02
C THR A 493 11.76 -22.33 5.47
N VAL A 494 12.68 -22.47 4.51
CA VAL A 494 13.03 -23.73 3.86
C VAL A 494 14.55 -23.86 3.68
N SER A 495 15.02 -25.06 3.42
CA SER A 495 16.40 -25.32 3.03
C SER A 495 16.71 -24.81 1.61
N GLU A 496 17.97 -24.59 1.29
CA GLU A 496 18.41 -24.21 -0.05
C GLU A 496 18.04 -25.27 -1.11
N SER A 497 18.06 -26.56 -0.73
CA SER A 497 17.68 -27.67 -1.60
C SER A 497 16.20 -27.67 -1.96
N THR A 498 15.33 -27.43 -0.95
CA THR A 498 13.88 -27.28 -1.20
C THR A 498 13.59 -26.06 -2.05
N SER A 499 14.24 -24.94 -1.76
CA SER A 499 14.12 -23.73 -2.56
C SER A 499 14.51 -23.95 -4.02
N ALA A 500 15.65 -24.63 -4.28
CA ALA A 500 16.09 -24.96 -5.64
C ALA A 500 15.09 -25.87 -6.37
N THR A 501 14.55 -26.88 -5.69
CA THR A 501 13.54 -27.77 -6.23
C THR A 501 12.26 -27.01 -6.60
N LEU A 502 11.75 -26.16 -5.68
CA LEU A 502 10.55 -25.37 -5.94
C LEU A 502 10.72 -24.36 -7.06
N LYS A 503 11.89 -23.73 -7.15
CA LYS A 503 12.21 -22.85 -8.29
C LYS A 503 12.06 -23.59 -9.61
N SER A 504 12.62 -24.82 -9.70
CA SER A 504 12.50 -25.65 -10.90
C SER A 504 11.04 -25.97 -11.22
N TYR A 505 10.26 -26.40 -10.24
CA TYR A 505 8.85 -26.75 -10.43
C TYR A 505 8.01 -25.53 -10.84
N LEU A 506 8.25 -24.39 -10.22
CA LEU A 506 7.56 -23.14 -10.57
C LEU A 506 7.94 -22.62 -11.96
N ARG A 507 9.17 -22.88 -12.44
CA ARG A 507 9.54 -22.64 -13.83
C ARG A 507 8.71 -23.49 -14.77
N SER A 508 8.57 -24.81 -14.49
CA SER A 508 7.77 -25.72 -15.29
C SER A 508 6.29 -25.32 -15.36
N VAL A 509 5.74 -24.70 -14.29
CA VAL A 509 4.37 -24.12 -14.31
C VAL A 509 4.24 -23.04 -15.39
N VAL A 510 5.28 -22.23 -15.63
CA VAL A 510 5.24 -21.14 -16.60
C VAL A 510 5.67 -21.61 -18.00
N SER A 511 6.66 -22.50 -18.09
CA SER A 511 7.13 -22.99 -19.40
C SER A 511 6.17 -23.99 -20.06
N ASP A 512 5.55 -24.88 -19.27
CA ASP A 512 4.81 -26.03 -19.76
C ASP A 512 3.45 -26.27 -19.07
N GLY A 513 3.10 -25.42 -18.09
CA GLY A 513 1.90 -25.54 -17.27
C GLY A 513 0.91 -24.38 -17.43
N THR A 514 0.07 -24.20 -16.41
CA THR A 514 -1.03 -23.22 -16.37
C THR A 514 -0.58 -21.74 -16.33
N GLY A 515 0.71 -21.46 -16.07
CA GLY A 515 1.27 -20.12 -15.95
C GLY A 515 1.78 -19.52 -17.27
N GLY A 516 1.60 -20.21 -18.39
CA GLY A 516 2.23 -19.87 -19.67
C GLY A 516 1.86 -18.50 -20.23
N THR A 517 0.67 -17.99 -19.94
CA THR A 517 0.22 -16.66 -20.41
C THR A 517 1.01 -15.52 -19.78
N ALA A 518 1.56 -15.70 -18.56
CA ALA A 518 2.39 -14.68 -17.89
C ALA A 518 3.82 -14.60 -18.44
N LYS A 519 4.24 -15.56 -19.29
CA LYS A 519 5.63 -15.63 -19.75
C LYS A 519 5.98 -14.43 -20.64
N VAL A 520 7.04 -13.72 -20.29
CA VAL A 520 7.66 -12.69 -21.12
C VAL A 520 8.67 -13.34 -22.05
N ASP A 521 8.59 -13.00 -23.34
CA ASP A 521 9.49 -13.55 -24.37
C ASP A 521 10.94 -13.15 -24.10
N GLY A 522 11.83 -14.11 -24.20
CA GLY A 522 13.26 -13.94 -23.93
C GLY A 522 13.65 -13.98 -22.45
N TYR A 523 12.71 -14.17 -21.51
CA TYR A 523 13.00 -14.24 -20.09
C TYR A 523 12.62 -15.56 -19.46
N SER A 524 13.55 -16.13 -18.68
CA SER A 524 13.23 -17.27 -17.82
C SER A 524 12.50 -16.79 -16.59
N MET A 525 11.37 -17.39 -16.28
CA MET A 525 10.59 -17.04 -15.11
C MET A 525 9.85 -18.25 -14.54
N GLY A 526 9.44 -18.12 -13.28
CA GLY A 526 8.60 -19.12 -12.65
C GLY A 526 7.44 -18.46 -11.90
N GLY A 527 6.41 -19.24 -11.60
CA GLY A 527 5.26 -18.68 -10.90
C GLY A 527 4.15 -19.69 -10.66
N LYS A 528 3.05 -19.22 -10.10
CA LYS A 528 1.85 -20.01 -9.83
C LYS A 528 0.59 -19.19 -10.07
N THR A 529 -0.36 -19.80 -10.77
CA THR A 529 -1.72 -19.28 -10.96
C THR A 529 -2.55 -19.52 -9.71
N GLY A 530 -3.47 -18.60 -9.43
CA GLY A 530 -4.45 -18.70 -8.37
C GLY A 530 -5.85 -18.45 -8.88
N THR A 531 -6.78 -19.24 -8.39
CA THR A 531 -8.23 -19.05 -8.60
C THR A 531 -8.91 -19.50 -7.31
N ALA A 532 -9.65 -18.61 -6.69
CA ALA A 532 -10.40 -18.89 -5.48
C ALA A 532 -11.84 -18.42 -5.64
N GLN A 533 -12.80 -19.33 -5.47
CA GLN A 533 -14.21 -18.97 -5.42
C GLN A 533 -14.51 -18.22 -4.13
N MET A 534 -15.14 -17.06 -4.24
CA MET A 534 -15.43 -16.24 -3.08
C MET A 534 -16.43 -16.92 -2.13
N TYR A 535 -16.23 -16.63 -0.85
CA TYR A 535 -17.13 -17.04 0.23
C TYR A 535 -18.06 -15.87 0.59
N ASP A 536 -19.27 -16.19 0.97
CA ASP A 536 -20.27 -15.23 1.42
C ASP A 536 -20.44 -15.39 2.93
N ASP A 537 -20.01 -14.39 3.68
CA ASP A 537 -20.04 -14.41 5.14
C ASP A 537 -21.47 -14.39 5.73
N GLU A 538 -22.45 -13.86 4.97
CA GLU A 538 -23.85 -13.81 5.42
C GLU A 538 -24.56 -15.15 5.23
N THR A 539 -24.36 -15.77 4.07
CA THR A 539 -25.01 -17.04 3.72
C THR A 539 -24.20 -18.26 4.13
N HIS A 540 -22.92 -18.10 4.46
CA HIS A 540 -21.96 -19.16 4.71
C HIS A 540 -21.80 -20.15 3.55
N LEU A 541 -21.97 -19.67 2.32
CA LEU A 541 -21.85 -20.47 1.10
C LEU A 541 -20.84 -19.84 0.13
N ARG A 542 -20.36 -20.64 -0.83
CA ARG A 542 -19.58 -20.13 -1.95
C ARG A 542 -20.45 -19.29 -2.89
N LYS A 543 -19.99 -18.08 -3.27
CA LYS A 543 -20.67 -17.22 -4.24
C LYS A 543 -20.50 -17.79 -5.64
N LYS A 544 -21.61 -18.21 -6.27
CA LYS A 544 -21.57 -18.72 -7.65
C LYS A 544 -21.13 -17.63 -8.62
N GLY A 545 -20.18 -17.95 -9.50
CA GLY A 545 -19.69 -17.05 -10.52
C GLY A 545 -18.82 -15.88 -10.00
N SER A 546 -18.46 -15.87 -8.72
CA SER A 546 -17.62 -14.82 -8.11
C SER A 546 -16.27 -15.40 -7.71
N TYR A 547 -15.20 -14.87 -8.33
CA TYR A 547 -13.85 -15.41 -8.14
C TYR A 547 -12.83 -14.30 -7.89
N ILE A 548 -11.82 -14.62 -7.10
CA ILE A 548 -10.56 -13.91 -7.04
C ILE A 548 -9.56 -14.70 -7.87
N VAL A 549 -8.98 -14.06 -8.88
CA VAL A 549 -7.97 -14.69 -9.73
C VAL A 549 -6.63 -13.99 -9.57
N SER A 550 -5.54 -14.74 -9.64
CA SER A 550 -4.24 -14.18 -9.35
C SER A 550 -3.11 -14.90 -10.09
N PHE A 551 -1.96 -14.22 -10.16
CA PHE A 551 -0.70 -14.80 -10.57
C PHE A 551 0.42 -14.27 -9.69
N LEU A 552 1.21 -15.18 -9.13
CA LEU A 552 2.39 -14.89 -8.31
C LEU A 552 3.61 -15.48 -9.00
N GLY A 553 4.52 -14.62 -9.43
CA GLY A 553 5.68 -15.00 -10.22
C GLY A 553 6.97 -14.35 -9.77
N TYR A 554 8.09 -14.84 -10.30
CA TYR A 554 9.41 -14.29 -10.09
C TYR A 554 10.25 -14.36 -11.38
N VAL A 555 11.17 -13.43 -11.53
CA VAL A 555 12.05 -13.29 -12.70
C VAL A 555 13.38 -12.63 -12.31
N PRO A 556 14.52 -12.99 -12.97
CA PRO A 556 14.79 -14.20 -13.78
C PRO A 556 14.81 -15.49 -12.93
N TYR A 557 14.74 -16.65 -13.60
CA TYR A 557 14.74 -17.96 -12.91
C TYR A 557 16.00 -18.22 -12.10
N ASP A 558 17.17 -18.07 -12.72
CA ASP A 558 18.43 -18.44 -12.07
C ASP A 558 18.78 -17.53 -10.89
N ASN A 559 18.60 -16.23 -11.07
CA ASN A 559 18.86 -15.21 -10.06
C ASN A 559 17.64 -14.30 -9.86
N PRO A 560 16.65 -14.71 -9.08
CA PRO A 560 15.43 -13.93 -8.87
C PRO A 560 15.73 -12.52 -8.35
N GLN A 561 15.34 -11.51 -9.13
CA GLN A 561 15.48 -10.10 -8.79
C GLN A 561 14.14 -9.46 -8.43
N LEU A 562 13.06 -9.96 -9.03
CA LEU A 562 11.70 -9.48 -8.79
C LEU A 562 10.78 -10.63 -8.45
N VAL A 563 9.92 -10.39 -7.46
CA VAL A 563 8.68 -11.11 -7.24
C VAL A 563 7.56 -10.15 -7.61
N ILE A 564 6.62 -10.61 -8.44
CA ILE A 564 5.43 -9.87 -8.84
C ILE A 564 4.19 -10.66 -8.47
N TYR A 565 3.25 -10.01 -7.79
CA TYR A 565 1.98 -10.61 -7.42
C TYR A 565 0.84 -9.72 -7.89
N CYS A 566 -0.01 -10.25 -8.78
CA CYS A 566 -1.23 -9.61 -9.27
C CYS A 566 -2.44 -10.36 -8.76
N VAL A 567 -3.42 -9.63 -8.25
CA VAL A 567 -4.73 -10.12 -7.82
C VAL A 567 -5.80 -9.30 -8.51
N VAL A 568 -6.77 -9.97 -9.13
CA VAL A 568 -7.98 -9.37 -9.72
C VAL A 568 -9.19 -9.94 -8.99
N ASN A 569 -9.84 -9.10 -8.23
CA ASN A 569 -11.03 -9.44 -7.46
C ASN A 569 -12.28 -9.21 -8.30
N GLN A 570 -13.01 -10.27 -8.58
CA GLN A 570 -14.26 -10.26 -9.36
C GLN A 570 -14.13 -9.52 -10.72
N PRO A 571 -13.30 -10.01 -11.66
CA PRO A 571 -13.21 -9.41 -12.98
C PRO A 571 -14.60 -9.28 -13.60
N ASN A 572 -14.86 -8.15 -14.29
CA ASN A 572 -16.16 -7.86 -14.88
C ASN A 572 -16.34 -8.64 -16.21
N ALA A 573 -16.41 -9.96 -16.09
CA ALA A 573 -16.55 -10.91 -17.19
C ALA A 573 -17.60 -11.96 -16.87
N ALA A 574 -18.16 -12.58 -17.91
CA ALA A 574 -19.17 -13.64 -17.77
C ALA A 574 -18.59 -14.89 -17.10
N ASP A 575 -17.34 -15.23 -17.40
CA ASP A 575 -16.57 -16.26 -16.74
C ASP A 575 -15.37 -15.64 -16.02
N GLN A 576 -15.45 -15.60 -14.70
CA GLN A 576 -14.44 -14.97 -13.84
C GLN A 576 -13.31 -15.92 -13.45
N ALA A 577 -13.50 -17.25 -13.62
CA ALA A 577 -12.63 -18.26 -13.04
C ALA A 577 -11.32 -18.49 -13.82
N HIS A 578 -10.81 -17.49 -14.51
CA HIS A 578 -9.61 -17.59 -15.34
C HIS A 578 -8.47 -16.73 -14.82
N SER A 579 -7.35 -17.35 -14.46
CA SER A 579 -6.15 -16.65 -13.99
C SER A 579 -5.43 -15.87 -15.11
N TYR A 580 -5.77 -16.08 -16.38
CA TYR A 580 -5.17 -15.32 -17.49
C TYR A 580 -5.42 -13.80 -17.37
N TYR A 581 -6.48 -13.36 -16.69
CA TYR A 581 -6.68 -11.93 -16.38
C TYR A 581 -5.49 -11.33 -15.62
N ALA A 582 -5.08 -11.99 -14.54
CA ALA A 582 -3.92 -11.57 -13.77
C ALA A 582 -2.59 -11.83 -14.50
N GLN A 583 -2.49 -12.93 -15.26
CA GLN A 583 -1.31 -13.29 -16.02
C GLN A 583 -0.99 -12.26 -17.11
N ASN A 584 -2.00 -11.77 -17.84
CA ASN A 584 -1.81 -10.74 -18.86
C ASN A 584 -1.30 -9.44 -18.27
N ILE A 585 -1.90 -8.97 -17.16
CA ILE A 585 -1.41 -7.77 -16.45
C ILE A 585 0.06 -7.93 -16.07
N VAL A 586 0.43 -9.07 -15.49
CA VAL A 586 1.82 -9.34 -15.09
C VAL A 586 2.76 -9.33 -16.29
N ARG A 587 2.40 -9.98 -17.40
CA ARG A 587 3.21 -10.01 -18.60
C ARG A 587 3.43 -8.60 -19.15
N GLU A 588 2.36 -7.81 -19.31
CA GLU A 588 2.45 -6.46 -19.84
C GLU A 588 3.30 -5.53 -18.97
N ILE A 589 3.20 -5.66 -17.65
CA ILE A 589 4.06 -4.94 -16.71
C ILE A 589 5.52 -5.35 -16.91
N LEU A 590 5.81 -6.64 -16.92
CA LEU A 590 7.17 -7.14 -17.00
C LEU A 590 7.84 -6.85 -18.35
N GLU A 591 7.09 -6.83 -19.46
CA GLU A 591 7.60 -6.43 -20.79
C GLU A 591 8.23 -5.03 -20.79
N GLU A 592 7.70 -4.09 -19.97
CA GLU A 592 8.26 -2.74 -19.85
C GLU A 592 9.24 -2.62 -18.66
N VAL A 593 8.94 -3.25 -17.53
CA VAL A 593 9.73 -3.13 -16.30
C VAL A 593 11.10 -3.80 -16.42
N LEU A 594 11.18 -5.00 -17.03
CA LEU A 594 12.44 -5.73 -17.10
C LEU A 594 13.55 -4.97 -17.84
N PRO A 595 13.33 -4.48 -19.09
CA PRO A 595 14.35 -3.70 -19.79
C PRO A 595 14.64 -2.37 -19.08
N TYR A 596 13.62 -1.70 -18.49
CA TYR A 596 13.82 -0.47 -17.73
C TYR A 596 14.73 -0.68 -16.51
N MET A 597 14.57 -1.79 -15.80
CA MET A 597 15.42 -2.16 -14.66
C MET A 597 16.77 -2.74 -15.06
N ASN A 598 17.10 -2.78 -16.35
CA ASN A 598 18.31 -3.41 -16.92
C ASN A 598 18.41 -4.91 -16.59
N ILE A 599 17.28 -5.60 -16.50
CA ILE A 599 17.22 -7.05 -16.44
C ILE A 599 17.16 -7.53 -17.88
N TYR A 600 18.23 -8.19 -18.33
CA TYR A 600 18.39 -8.59 -19.73
C TYR A 600 17.78 -9.95 -20.01
N PRO A 601 17.30 -10.20 -21.25
CA PRO A 601 16.86 -11.52 -21.69
C PRO A 601 17.92 -12.59 -21.43
N ASP A 602 17.50 -13.74 -20.91
CA ASP A 602 18.33 -14.91 -20.61
C ASP A 602 17.86 -16.19 -21.37
N GLU A 603 16.82 -16.07 -22.20
CA GLU A 603 16.34 -17.06 -23.15
C GLU A 603 16.32 -16.46 -24.58
N GLU A 604 16.18 -17.33 -25.59
CA GLU A 604 16.02 -16.89 -26.98
C GLU A 604 14.66 -16.23 -27.20
N LEU A 605 14.65 -15.13 -27.97
CA LEU A 605 13.42 -14.46 -28.38
C LEU A 605 12.68 -15.32 -29.42
N THR A 606 11.44 -15.66 -29.15
CA THR A 606 10.62 -16.50 -30.01
C THR A 606 9.56 -15.72 -30.79
N GLY A 607 9.32 -14.44 -30.44
CA GLY A 607 8.23 -13.63 -30.97
C GLY A 607 6.85 -14.02 -30.43
N ARG A 608 6.81 -14.85 -29.41
CA ARG A 608 5.60 -15.44 -28.84
C ARG A 608 4.54 -14.41 -28.41
N ASN A 609 4.98 -13.29 -27.86
CA ASN A 609 4.07 -12.29 -27.31
C ASN A 609 3.48 -11.34 -28.35
N ALA A 610 4.05 -11.33 -29.58
CA ALA A 610 3.59 -10.44 -30.65
C ALA A 610 2.14 -10.73 -31.12
N ASP A 611 1.66 -11.96 -30.90
CA ASP A 611 0.34 -12.42 -31.36
C ASP A 611 -0.73 -12.47 -30.24
N LEU A 612 -0.39 -12.07 -29.00
CA LEU A 612 -1.35 -12.04 -27.91
C LEU A 612 -2.28 -10.82 -28.04
N ASP A 613 -3.58 -11.06 -28.26
CA ASP A 613 -4.60 -10.01 -28.24
C ASP A 613 -5.00 -9.68 -26.78
N ILE A 614 -4.52 -8.53 -26.30
CA ILE A 614 -4.77 -8.02 -24.96
C ILE A 614 -6.11 -7.27 -24.83
N THR A 615 -6.84 -7.07 -25.93
CA THR A 615 -8.05 -6.23 -25.93
C THR A 615 -9.29 -6.92 -25.35
N GLY A 616 -9.19 -8.22 -25.02
CA GLY A 616 -10.28 -9.00 -24.41
C GLY A 616 -11.43 -9.36 -25.35
N ASN A 617 -11.40 -8.91 -26.62
CA ASN A 617 -12.41 -9.29 -27.63
C ASN A 617 -12.17 -10.69 -28.20
N ASN A 618 -10.91 -11.14 -28.14
CA ASN A 618 -10.55 -12.53 -28.32
C ASN A 618 -9.78 -12.95 -27.04
N PRO A 619 -10.34 -13.79 -26.18
CA PRO A 619 -9.55 -14.35 -25.10
C PRO A 619 -8.29 -14.97 -25.69
N PRO A 620 -7.12 -14.82 -25.05
CA PRO A 620 -5.88 -15.36 -25.54
C PRO A 620 -6.09 -16.81 -25.93
N ASP A 621 -5.62 -17.19 -27.10
CA ASP A 621 -5.68 -18.58 -27.52
C ASP A 621 -4.95 -19.42 -26.48
N HIS A 622 -5.68 -20.31 -25.80
CA HIS A 622 -5.13 -21.21 -24.79
C HIS A 622 -4.03 -22.15 -25.32
N SER A 623 -3.75 -22.11 -26.63
CA SER A 623 -2.60 -22.79 -27.24
C SER A 623 -1.24 -22.35 -26.65
N TYR A 624 -1.19 -21.17 -26.03
CA TYR A 624 0.04 -20.67 -25.35
C TYR A 624 0.36 -21.38 -24.02
N THR A 625 -0.53 -22.19 -23.49
CA THR A 625 -0.27 -23.05 -22.33
C THR A 625 0.39 -24.39 -22.70
N ASN A 626 1.04 -24.50 -23.87
CA ASN A 626 1.64 -25.74 -24.37
C ASN A 626 0.67 -26.95 -24.36
N GLY A 627 -0.62 -26.71 -24.58
CA GLY A 627 -1.66 -27.75 -24.57
C GLY A 627 -2.25 -28.01 -23.17
N VAL A 628 -1.77 -27.37 -22.13
CA VAL A 628 -2.42 -27.38 -20.82
C VAL A 628 -3.51 -26.32 -20.83
N VAL A 629 -4.73 -26.73 -21.08
CA VAL A 629 -5.90 -25.83 -20.98
C VAL A 629 -6.11 -25.51 -19.50
N GLU A 630 -6.11 -24.25 -19.14
CA GLU A 630 -6.58 -23.84 -17.81
C GLU A 630 -8.04 -24.27 -17.68
N GLN A 631 -8.29 -25.25 -16.83
CA GLN A 631 -9.65 -25.71 -16.62
C GLN A 631 -10.34 -24.79 -15.64
N THR A 632 -11.45 -24.20 -16.06
CA THR A 632 -12.30 -23.41 -15.18
C THR A 632 -12.70 -24.28 -14.01
N PRO A 633 -12.40 -23.89 -12.76
CA PRO A 633 -12.95 -24.57 -11.60
C PRO A 633 -14.47 -24.49 -11.74
N ALA A 634 -15.14 -25.65 -11.75
CA ALA A 634 -16.60 -25.60 -11.74
C ALA A 634 -17.07 -24.96 -10.43
N ASP A 635 -18.15 -24.23 -10.48
CA ASP A 635 -18.87 -23.72 -9.33
C ASP A 635 -18.99 -24.79 -8.29
N ASP A 636 -18.79 -24.97 -7.18
CA ASP A 636 -18.85 -26.06 -6.19
C ASP A 636 -17.63 -26.99 -6.19
N THR A 637 -16.46 -26.43 -5.76
CA THR A 637 -15.26 -27.25 -5.47
C THR A 637 -15.48 -28.17 -4.27
N ILE A 638 -16.37 -27.82 -3.35
CA ILE A 638 -16.74 -28.56 -2.13
C ILE A 638 -18.25 -28.83 -2.17
N GLU A 639 -18.65 -30.11 -2.25
CA GLU A 639 -20.05 -30.53 -2.24
C GLU A 639 -20.35 -31.38 -0.99
N GLU A 640 -21.42 -31.02 -0.27
CA GLU A 640 -21.93 -31.87 0.82
C GLU A 640 -22.68 -33.09 0.23
N ILE A 641 -22.32 -34.29 0.65
CA ILE A 641 -22.94 -35.52 0.16
C ILE A 641 -24.23 -35.71 0.93
N THR A 642 -25.38 -35.59 0.23
CA THR A 642 -26.66 -35.99 0.80
C THR A 642 -26.80 -37.51 0.75
N PRO A 643 -27.48 -38.19 1.71
CA PRO A 643 -27.58 -39.65 1.80
C PRO A 643 -28.23 -40.40 0.61
N GLY A 644 -28.56 -39.67 -0.46
CA GLY A 644 -29.09 -40.23 -1.69
C GLY A 644 -28.06 -40.35 -2.84
N ASP A 645 -26.96 -39.62 -2.79
CA ASP A 645 -25.99 -39.53 -3.89
C ASP A 645 -24.94 -40.65 -3.90
N ALA A 646 -24.74 -41.33 -2.78
CA ALA A 646 -23.75 -42.41 -2.66
C ALA A 646 -24.12 -43.70 -3.49
N SER A 647 -25.30 -43.75 -4.14
CA SER A 647 -25.77 -44.92 -4.85
C SER A 647 -25.69 -44.83 -6.38
N GLN A 648 -25.21 -43.74 -6.98
CA GLN A 648 -25.17 -43.57 -8.43
C GLN A 648 -23.81 -43.81 -9.11
N ASP A 649 -22.70 -43.88 -8.33
CA ASP A 649 -21.35 -43.97 -8.90
C ASP A 649 -20.81 -45.44 -9.05
N THR A 650 -21.68 -46.48 -8.88
CA THR A 650 -21.26 -47.91 -8.98
C THR A 650 -21.92 -48.70 -10.12
N THR A 651 -22.31 -48.08 -11.22
CA THR A 651 -22.77 -48.85 -12.39
C THR A 651 -22.24 -48.29 -13.71
N SER A 652 -20.98 -48.58 -14.01
CA SER A 652 -20.52 -48.70 -15.40
C SER A 652 -19.26 -49.54 -15.51
N GLN A 653 -19.36 -50.81 -15.27
CA GLN A 653 -18.47 -51.84 -15.85
C GLN A 653 -19.19 -53.17 -15.83
N ASP A 654 -19.94 -53.50 -16.87
CA ASP A 654 -20.04 -54.83 -17.38
C ASP A 654 -20.52 -54.78 -18.84
N SER A 655 -19.59 -54.81 -19.77
CA SER A 655 -19.82 -55.16 -21.17
C SER A 655 -18.96 -56.36 -21.51
N THR A 656 -19.51 -57.49 -21.20
CA THR A 656 -19.02 -58.82 -21.75
C THR A 656 -19.20 -58.81 -23.25
N PRO A 657 -18.22 -59.23 -24.07
CA PRO A 657 -18.40 -59.38 -25.50
C PRO A 657 -19.22 -60.61 -25.79
N ALA A 658 -20.30 -60.45 -26.56
CA ALA A 658 -21.07 -61.54 -27.13
C ALA A 658 -20.20 -62.44 -28.04
N GLN A 659 -20.09 -63.68 -27.72
CA GLN A 659 -19.57 -64.68 -28.62
C GLN A 659 -20.60 -64.96 -29.75
N ASP A 660 -20.14 -64.69 -30.96
CA ASP A 660 -20.78 -65.12 -32.18
C ASP A 660 -20.57 -66.63 -32.35
N THR A 661 -21.63 -67.41 -32.35
CA THR A 661 -21.63 -68.83 -32.81
C THR A 661 -22.61 -68.99 -33.94
N THR A 662 -22.07 -68.95 -35.14
CA THR A 662 -22.69 -69.53 -36.32
C THR A 662 -22.69 -71.01 -36.20
N GLN A 663 -23.86 -71.63 -36.19
CA GLN A 663 -24.38 -72.60 -37.13
C GLN A 663 -25.87 -72.59 -37.10
#